data_55456d6ea00177263137ca75592df81b
#
_entry.id   55456d6ea00177263137ca75592df81b
#
_cell.length_a   1.000
_cell.length_b   1.000
_cell.length_c   1.000
_cell.angle_alpha   90.00
_cell.angle_beta   90.00
_cell.angle_gamma   90.00
#
_symmetry.space_group_name_H-M   'P 1'
#
loop_
_entity.id
_entity.type
_entity.pdbx_description
1 polymer ?
#
loop_
_entity_poly.entity_id
_entity_poly.type
_entity_poly.pdbx_seq_one_letter_code
_entity_poly.pdbx_strand_id
1 'polypeptide(L)'
;MKISVIIPFSHYPHYLKECLESLKTSAFQDFETLLVVDKEHDCIDDVIKEYSFVRVIESQVHGCAACRNVGMQYAMGEYIYFLDADDYVLENTLGLLAVHAHGEDIVYGAISNTWNNKANYLEKIANQEIDPEDLEEKQRLHEEKVDAYRLKNPDESEHRLQSVYYLLRVKKGIRSITALGILFKTTFIRQNGFTFDENYRYYSDMTFLCPVLDRLNSQVRVEDAIYVKRKHNDPINYPALSQEESDDRFEERCKAVETTRSLIDENGIVRYYLDFKLIHFFTRSMSKRLRRSQDERWRNEYFTMIIPYIEKCRPDVLDELSRNNAKMVRALLNHDLKGVQKQVRWVLGKKKFKKMLKNKNTAYKLAYFHRYLKQPVKENVILFETFMAKNYSDSPKYIYEYIAQNHPEYECVWAINDGAKIPYGAKTVKRFSFQYAYYLAVSKYLVFNVRPPLWYRKREEQVFLETWHGTPLKRLVFDQEEVTSASPKYKQQFYRQRKDWDFLVSANPFSTKTFRSCFLYEGEMLEYGYPRNDILYWPNKDEIAQQLKEKLGIPKDKKTILYAPTWRDDQHYGSGQYKFELALDLKLMKERLQDDYVVLLRTHHYISDHIDVSGLGDFVINLSSYDDISEIYLISDICITDYSSVFFDYANLKRPILFYTYDFDKYKNQLRGFYIDMNTEVPGPLLYTSEQVVQAIEDIDEITEEYKERYDQFYDRFCCYDDGHASEHVAEAMLAKK
;
A
#
# COMPACT_ATOMS: atom_id res chain seq x y z
N MET A 1 -0.20 40.13 -13.25
CA MET A 1 -0.34 38.68 -13.01
C MET A 1 1.05 38.05 -13.08
N LYS A 2 1.45 37.46 -11.97
CA LYS A 2 2.84 36.95 -11.82
C LYS A 2 3.02 35.57 -12.41
N ILE A 3 2.06 34.65 -12.19
CA ILE A 3 2.21 33.23 -12.54
C ILE A 3 1.04 32.74 -13.39
N SER A 4 1.30 32.00 -14.46
CA SER A 4 0.32 31.13 -15.14
C SER A 4 0.57 29.70 -14.69
N VAL A 5 -0.38 29.12 -13.93
CA VAL A 5 -0.36 27.71 -13.54
C VAL A 5 -1.05 26.88 -14.63
N ILE A 6 -0.31 26.00 -15.28
CA ILE A 6 -0.80 25.17 -16.36
C ILE A 6 -1.00 23.75 -15.81
N ILE A 7 -2.25 23.25 -15.90
CA ILE A 7 -2.65 21.93 -15.41
C ILE A 7 -3.11 21.09 -16.60
N PRO A 8 -2.29 20.15 -17.09
CA PRO A 8 -2.74 19.16 -18.07
C PRO A 8 -3.66 18.13 -17.40
N PHE A 9 -4.81 17.83 -17.99
CA PHE A 9 -5.76 16.85 -17.45
C PHE A 9 -6.28 15.90 -18.53
N SER A 10 -6.38 14.61 -18.17
CA SER A 10 -7.01 13.57 -18.98
C SER A 10 -7.95 12.68 -18.15
N HIS A 11 -7.46 12.10 -17.06
CA HIS A 11 -8.18 11.11 -16.28
C HIS A 11 -8.14 11.39 -14.77
N TYR A 12 -9.08 10.76 -14.02
CA TYR A 12 -9.15 10.76 -12.57
C TYR A 12 -9.55 12.10 -11.95
N PRO A 13 -10.81 12.56 -12.15
CA PRO A 13 -11.33 13.86 -11.65
C PRO A 13 -11.20 14.04 -10.13
N HIS A 14 -11.18 12.95 -9.35
CA HIS A 14 -11.03 13.01 -7.90
C HIS A 14 -9.65 13.55 -7.46
N TYR A 15 -8.58 13.28 -8.21
CA TYR A 15 -7.27 13.90 -7.94
C TYR A 15 -7.26 15.37 -8.36
N LEU A 16 -7.91 15.72 -9.48
CA LEU A 16 -8.02 17.11 -9.94
C LEU A 16 -8.70 18.00 -8.88
N LYS A 17 -9.71 17.50 -8.18
CA LYS A 17 -10.37 18.24 -7.09
C LYS A 17 -9.36 18.67 -6.01
N GLU A 18 -8.49 17.80 -5.56
CA GLU A 18 -7.48 18.11 -4.56
C GLU A 18 -6.38 19.04 -5.11
N CYS A 19 -5.98 18.87 -6.35
CA CYS A 19 -5.08 19.77 -7.06
C CYS A 19 -5.62 21.20 -7.05
N LEU A 20 -6.86 21.40 -7.46
CA LEU A 20 -7.53 22.71 -7.48
C LEU A 20 -7.75 23.28 -6.09
N GLU A 21 -8.14 22.48 -5.11
CA GLU A 21 -8.25 22.90 -3.71
C GLU A 21 -6.90 23.37 -3.15
N SER A 22 -5.80 22.78 -3.58
CA SER A 22 -4.47 23.20 -3.18
C SER A 22 -4.11 24.61 -3.69
N LEU A 23 -4.59 24.99 -4.86
CA LEU A 23 -4.44 26.34 -5.42
C LEU A 23 -5.39 27.33 -4.76
N LYS A 24 -6.65 26.96 -4.54
CA LYS A 24 -7.65 27.79 -3.86
C LYS A 24 -7.19 28.21 -2.47
N THR A 25 -6.54 27.29 -1.74
CA THR A 25 -6.00 27.52 -0.39
C THR A 25 -4.60 28.12 -0.38
N SER A 26 -4.01 28.46 -1.54
CA SER A 26 -2.72 29.12 -1.60
C SER A 26 -2.74 30.51 -0.98
N ALA A 27 -1.75 30.86 -0.17
CA ALA A 27 -1.59 32.22 0.38
C ALA A 27 -1.26 33.26 -0.70
N PHE A 28 -0.70 32.85 -1.81
CA PHE A 28 -0.41 33.70 -2.96
C PHE A 28 -1.53 33.60 -4.00
N GLN A 29 -2.12 34.74 -4.43
CA GLN A 29 -3.28 34.80 -5.32
C GLN A 29 -3.03 35.51 -6.66
N ASP A 30 -1.82 36.04 -6.90
CA ASP A 30 -1.50 36.72 -8.17
C ASP A 30 -1.10 35.73 -9.27
N PHE A 31 -2.02 34.78 -9.54
CA PHE A 31 -1.86 33.78 -10.61
C PHE A 31 -3.17 33.56 -11.38
N GLU A 32 -3.06 33.00 -12.58
CA GLU A 32 -4.16 32.38 -13.32
C GLU A 32 -3.99 30.86 -13.30
N THR A 33 -5.11 30.15 -13.41
CA THR A 33 -5.16 28.71 -13.52
C THR A 33 -5.70 28.31 -14.88
N LEU A 34 -4.86 27.70 -15.71
CA LEU A 34 -5.20 27.19 -17.03
C LEU A 34 -5.30 25.66 -16.95
N LEU A 35 -6.52 25.16 -16.83
CA LEU A 35 -6.79 23.73 -16.91
C LEU A 35 -6.92 23.34 -18.39
N VAL A 36 -5.93 22.64 -18.91
CA VAL A 36 -5.93 22.21 -20.30
C VAL A 36 -6.35 20.74 -20.35
N VAL A 37 -7.57 20.52 -20.82
CA VAL A 37 -8.14 19.17 -20.96
C VAL A 37 -7.67 18.52 -22.23
N ASP A 38 -7.30 17.26 -22.13
CA ASP A 38 -6.90 16.42 -23.24
C ASP A 38 -8.09 16.19 -24.18
N LYS A 39 -7.85 15.93 -25.45
CA LYS A 39 -8.88 15.55 -26.41
C LYS A 39 -9.73 14.36 -25.93
N GLU A 40 -9.09 13.42 -25.23
CA GLU A 40 -9.71 12.28 -24.58
C GLU A 40 -9.59 12.45 -23.08
N HIS A 41 -10.68 12.85 -22.43
CA HIS A 41 -10.67 13.12 -20.98
C HIS A 41 -11.94 12.63 -20.30
N ASP A 42 -11.82 12.36 -18.99
CA ASP A 42 -12.98 12.10 -18.14
C ASP A 42 -13.80 13.39 -17.93
N CYS A 43 -15.10 13.26 -17.69
CA CYS A 43 -15.96 14.40 -17.39
C CYS A 43 -15.51 15.12 -16.11
N ILE A 44 -15.39 16.44 -16.19
CA ILE A 44 -14.96 17.32 -15.09
C ILE A 44 -16.02 18.33 -14.66
N ASP A 45 -17.21 18.33 -15.25
CA ASP A 45 -18.24 19.35 -15.07
C ASP A 45 -18.59 19.58 -13.60
N ASP A 46 -18.72 18.51 -12.81
CA ASP A 46 -19.06 18.61 -11.39
C ASP A 46 -17.89 19.17 -10.56
N VAL A 47 -16.65 18.87 -10.94
CA VAL A 47 -15.48 19.42 -10.28
C VAL A 47 -15.35 20.91 -10.57
N ILE A 48 -15.45 21.32 -11.85
CA ILE A 48 -15.21 22.72 -12.26
C ILE A 48 -16.25 23.69 -11.70
N LYS A 49 -17.50 23.26 -11.50
CA LYS A 49 -18.54 24.10 -10.87
C LYS A 49 -18.12 24.65 -9.50
N GLU A 50 -17.25 23.97 -8.78
CA GLU A 50 -16.76 24.38 -7.44
C GLU A 50 -15.59 25.40 -7.51
N TYR A 51 -14.97 25.62 -8.71
CA TYR A 51 -13.73 26.40 -8.85
C TYR A 51 -13.82 27.47 -9.94
N SER A 52 -14.48 28.58 -9.66
CA SER A 52 -14.71 29.69 -10.61
C SER A 52 -13.44 30.40 -11.10
N PHE A 53 -12.28 30.22 -10.43
CA PHE A 53 -11.01 30.82 -10.81
C PHE A 53 -10.26 30.03 -11.89
N VAL A 54 -10.79 28.89 -12.35
CA VAL A 54 -10.17 28.02 -13.34
C VAL A 54 -10.68 28.38 -14.72
N ARG A 55 -9.75 28.60 -15.66
CA ARG A 55 -10.04 28.71 -17.09
C ARG A 55 -9.78 27.38 -17.77
N VAL A 56 -10.83 26.76 -18.28
CA VAL A 56 -10.74 25.50 -19.03
C VAL A 56 -10.39 25.79 -20.49
N ILE A 57 -9.45 25.03 -21.05
CA ILE A 57 -8.99 25.11 -22.43
C ILE A 57 -8.95 23.67 -22.97
N GLU A 58 -9.50 23.44 -24.16
CA GLU A 58 -9.47 22.13 -24.81
C GLU A 58 -8.26 21.99 -25.72
N SER A 59 -7.52 20.90 -25.57
CA SER A 59 -6.47 20.51 -26.52
C SER A 59 -7.08 19.72 -27.68
N GLN A 60 -6.68 20.07 -28.90
CA GLN A 60 -7.09 19.33 -30.09
C GLN A 60 -6.20 18.10 -30.35
N VAL A 61 -5.08 18.02 -29.66
CA VAL A 61 -4.08 16.95 -29.77
C VAL A 61 -4.03 16.17 -28.46
N HIS A 62 -3.90 14.87 -28.54
CA HIS A 62 -3.80 13.98 -27.39
C HIS A 62 -2.42 14.05 -26.73
N GLY A 63 -2.39 14.05 -25.40
CA GLY A 63 -1.20 13.87 -24.58
C GLY A 63 -0.82 15.07 -23.70
N CYS A 64 -0.15 14.78 -22.60
CA CYS A 64 0.28 15.76 -21.62
C CYS A 64 1.19 16.86 -22.22
N ALA A 65 2.06 16.49 -23.17
CA ALA A 65 2.92 17.42 -23.90
C ALA A 65 2.11 18.46 -24.68
N ALA A 66 1.11 18.01 -25.43
CA ALA A 66 0.21 18.86 -26.21
C ALA A 66 -0.56 19.82 -25.28
N CYS A 67 -1.14 19.30 -24.20
CA CYS A 67 -1.83 20.13 -23.19
C CYS A 67 -0.91 21.22 -22.61
N ARG A 68 0.33 20.88 -22.28
CA ARG A 68 1.30 21.87 -21.77
C ARG A 68 1.67 22.92 -22.82
N ASN A 69 1.86 22.51 -24.08
CA ASN A 69 2.13 23.45 -25.19
C ASN A 69 0.96 24.40 -25.41
N VAL A 70 -0.26 23.90 -25.42
CA VAL A 70 -1.48 24.73 -25.52
C VAL A 70 -1.54 25.71 -24.33
N GLY A 71 -1.33 25.25 -23.10
CA GLY A 71 -1.31 26.11 -21.92
C GLY A 71 -0.26 27.21 -22.02
N MET A 72 0.95 26.94 -22.54
CA MET A 72 1.99 27.94 -22.75
C MET A 72 1.60 29.03 -23.78
N GLN A 73 0.78 28.69 -24.77
CA GLN A 73 0.27 29.68 -25.73
C GLN A 73 -0.70 30.66 -25.08
N TYR A 74 -1.55 30.18 -24.18
CA TYR A 74 -2.57 30.98 -23.48
C TYR A 74 -2.03 31.69 -22.21
N ALA A 75 -0.86 31.33 -21.73
CA ALA A 75 -0.25 31.87 -20.51
C ALA A 75 -0.02 33.41 -20.64
N MET A 76 -0.57 34.19 -19.69
CA MET A 76 -0.40 35.64 -19.62
C MET A 76 0.51 36.10 -18.46
N GLY A 77 0.86 35.20 -17.56
CA GLY A 77 1.74 35.46 -16.44
C GLY A 77 3.18 35.74 -16.86
N GLU A 78 3.90 36.47 -16.01
CA GLU A 78 5.33 36.73 -16.17
C GLU A 78 6.13 35.42 -16.17
N TYR A 79 5.64 34.45 -15.39
CA TYR A 79 6.21 33.11 -15.26
C TYR A 79 5.17 32.04 -15.53
N ILE A 80 5.62 30.90 -16.04
CA ILE A 80 4.83 29.67 -16.25
C ILE A 80 5.20 28.64 -15.17
N TYR A 81 4.20 27.99 -14.59
CA TYR A 81 4.35 26.90 -13.63
C TYR A 81 3.52 25.69 -14.08
N PHE A 82 4.15 24.52 -14.17
CA PHE A 82 3.44 23.28 -14.51
C PHE A 82 3.07 22.53 -13.24
N LEU A 83 1.78 22.18 -13.13
CA LEU A 83 1.22 21.37 -12.04
C LEU A 83 0.43 20.20 -12.63
N ASP A 84 0.88 18.97 -12.41
CA ASP A 84 0.14 17.80 -12.86
C ASP A 84 -1.18 17.68 -12.07
N ALA A 85 -2.28 17.27 -12.74
CA ALA A 85 -3.62 17.24 -12.15
C ALA A 85 -3.79 16.25 -11.00
N ASP A 86 -2.87 15.30 -10.84
CA ASP A 86 -2.80 14.32 -9.75
C ASP A 86 -1.87 14.75 -8.60
N ASP A 87 -1.18 15.89 -8.74
CA ASP A 87 -0.26 16.47 -7.76
C ASP A 87 -0.88 17.67 -7.02
N TYR A 88 -0.19 18.22 -6.03
CA TYR A 88 -0.65 19.42 -5.31
C TYR A 88 0.51 20.27 -4.79
N VAL A 89 0.23 21.51 -4.41
CA VAL A 89 1.17 22.45 -3.80
C VAL A 89 0.80 22.72 -2.35
N LEU A 90 1.80 23.10 -1.54
CA LEU A 90 1.56 23.59 -0.19
C LEU A 90 1.14 25.06 -0.24
N GLU A 91 0.51 25.53 0.83
CA GLU A 91 -0.06 26.88 0.93
C GLU A 91 0.89 28.00 0.51
N ASN A 92 2.17 27.93 0.90
CA ASN A 92 3.17 28.96 0.64
C ASN A 92 4.02 28.71 -0.61
N THR A 93 3.86 27.59 -1.32
CA THR A 93 4.77 27.19 -2.41
C THR A 93 4.88 28.26 -3.51
N LEU A 94 3.73 28.71 -4.05
CA LEU A 94 3.74 29.69 -5.14
C LEU A 94 4.24 31.07 -4.66
N GLY A 95 3.88 31.47 -3.44
CA GLY A 95 4.32 32.73 -2.84
C GLY A 95 5.84 32.77 -2.65
N LEU A 96 6.42 31.71 -2.11
CA LEU A 96 7.86 31.60 -1.93
C LEU A 96 8.62 31.67 -3.26
N LEU A 97 8.12 31.00 -4.30
CA LEU A 97 8.71 31.11 -5.63
C LEU A 97 8.57 32.51 -6.22
N ALA A 98 7.38 33.13 -6.09
CA ALA A 98 7.09 34.46 -6.65
C ALA A 98 7.93 35.58 -6.02
N VAL A 99 8.16 35.52 -4.70
CA VAL A 99 9.01 36.48 -3.97
C VAL A 99 10.46 36.48 -4.46
N HIS A 100 10.94 35.34 -4.94
CA HIS A 100 12.31 35.21 -5.46
C HIS A 100 12.39 35.33 -6.99
N ALA A 101 11.29 35.64 -7.67
CA ALA A 101 11.22 35.78 -9.12
C ALA A 101 11.37 37.26 -9.52
N HIS A 102 12.62 37.71 -9.70
CA HIS A 102 12.97 39.10 -10.01
C HIS A 102 13.47 39.30 -11.45
N GLY A 103 13.18 38.33 -12.32
CA GLY A 103 13.57 38.37 -13.74
C GLY A 103 14.47 37.22 -14.19
N GLU A 104 14.78 36.32 -13.29
CA GLU A 104 15.53 35.08 -13.59
C GLU A 104 14.83 34.22 -14.63
N ASP A 105 15.62 33.53 -15.45
CA ASP A 105 15.11 32.61 -16.47
C ASP A 105 14.29 31.47 -15.84
N ILE A 106 14.76 30.99 -14.69
CA ILE A 106 14.02 30.01 -13.87
C ILE A 106 14.15 30.28 -12.37
N VAL A 107 13.06 30.00 -11.62
CA VAL A 107 13.05 29.90 -10.15
C VAL A 107 12.49 28.55 -9.77
N TYR A 108 13.20 27.77 -8.94
CA TYR A 108 12.77 26.41 -8.67
C TYR A 108 12.80 26.02 -7.20
N GLY A 109 11.87 25.14 -6.84
CA GLY A 109 11.72 24.61 -5.50
C GLY A 109 12.18 23.16 -5.35
N ALA A 110 11.81 22.57 -4.23
CA ALA A 110 11.97 21.15 -3.96
C ALA A 110 10.78 20.34 -4.45
N ILE A 111 10.98 19.05 -4.77
CA ILE A 111 9.91 18.10 -5.03
C ILE A 111 9.89 17.05 -3.93
N SER A 112 8.76 16.94 -3.22
CA SER A 112 8.48 15.85 -2.29
C SER A 112 7.59 14.80 -2.97
N ASN A 113 7.89 13.52 -2.75
CA ASN A 113 7.04 12.43 -3.27
C ASN A 113 6.21 11.86 -2.14
N THR A 114 4.91 11.74 -2.33
CA THR A 114 4.00 11.18 -1.35
C THR A 114 3.02 10.19 -1.98
N TRP A 115 2.35 9.41 -1.12
CA TRP A 115 1.22 8.52 -1.44
C TRP A 115 -0.05 9.03 -0.78
N ASN A 116 0.08 10.07 0.04
CA ASN A 116 -0.97 10.60 0.89
C ASN A 116 -1.66 11.77 0.19
N ASN A 117 -2.91 12.01 0.54
CA ASN A 117 -3.58 13.28 0.27
C ASN A 117 -2.92 14.43 1.04
N LYS A 118 -3.33 15.66 0.73
CA LYS A 118 -2.74 16.87 1.31
C LYS A 118 -2.89 16.90 2.85
N ALA A 119 -4.08 16.55 3.38
CA ALA A 119 -4.33 16.56 4.81
C ALA A 119 -3.41 15.59 5.57
N ASN A 120 -3.35 14.33 5.14
CA ASN A 120 -2.48 13.31 5.73
C ASN A 120 -0.99 13.62 5.55
N TYR A 121 -0.61 14.30 4.46
CA TYR A 121 0.78 14.72 4.25
C TYR A 121 1.18 15.82 5.22
N LEU A 122 0.31 16.82 5.46
CA LEU A 122 0.55 17.90 6.42
C LEU A 122 0.61 17.38 7.86
N GLU A 123 -0.25 16.45 8.23
CA GLU A 123 -0.23 15.79 9.53
C GLU A 123 1.12 15.09 9.80
N LYS A 124 1.65 14.37 8.79
CA LYS A 124 2.98 13.73 8.90
C LYS A 124 4.13 14.71 9.03
N ILE A 125 4.05 15.88 8.40
CA ILE A 125 5.02 16.96 8.61
C ILE A 125 4.94 17.48 10.05
N ALA A 126 3.73 17.76 10.54
CA ALA A 126 3.52 18.28 11.89
C ALA A 126 3.99 17.31 12.99
N ASN A 127 3.88 15.99 12.73
CA ASN A 127 4.31 14.93 13.65
C ASN A 127 5.81 14.59 13.59
N GLN A 128 6.64 15.39 12.90
CA GLN A 128 8.11 15.23 12.77
C GLN A 128 8.56 13.84 12.26
N GLU A 129 7.77 13.16 11.45
CA GLU A 129 8.18 11.90 10.80
C GLU A 129 9.23 12.09 9.68
N ILE A 130 9.69 13.35 9.46
CA ILE A 130 10.76 13.69 8.53
C ILE A 130 11.96 14.16 9.37
N ASP A 131 13.02 13.33 9.36
CA ASP A 131 14.25 13.56 10.13
C ASP A 131 15.08 14.73 9.54
N PRO A 132 15.28 15.85 10.28
CA PRO A 132 16.08 16.98 9.82
C PRO A 132 17.58 16.66 9.67
N GLU A 133 18.15 15.76 10.48
CA GLU A 133 19.57 15.38 10.42
C GLU A 133 19.94 14.71 9.08
N ASP A 134 18.99 14.01 8.44
CA ASP A 134 19.19 13.40 7.12
C ASP A 134 19.31 14.46 5.99
N LEU A 135 18.89 15.69 6.22
CA LEU A 135 18.98 16.82 5.28
C LEU A 135 20.38 17.45 5.29
N GLU A 136 20.99 17.72 6.46
CA GLU A 136 22.31 18.33 6.58
C GLU A 136 23.43 17.40 6.07
N GLU A 137 23.40 16.11 6.39
CA GLU A 137 24.36 15.14 5.86
C GLU A 137 24.25 15.00 4.33
N LYS A 138 23.04 15.06 3.79
CA LYS A 138 22.81 15.02 2.35
C LYS A 138 23.27 16.30 1.66
N GLN A 139 23.15 17.44 2.30
CA GLN A 139 23.63 18.73 1.78
C GLN A 139 25.16 18.78 1.75
N ARG A 140 25.84 18.37 2.82
CA ARG A 140 27.30 18.24 2.89
C ARG A 140 27.87 17.29 1.83
N LEU A 141 27.31 16.10 1.69
CA LEU A 141 27.68 15.13 0.65
C LEU A 141 27.44 15.66 -0.77
N HIS A 142 26.58 16.65 -0.92
CA HIS A 142 26.33 17.32 -2.16
C HIS A 142 27.41 18.32 -2.50
N GLU A 143 27.75 19.19 -1.57
CA GLU A 143 28.80 20.20 -1.73
C GLU A 143 30.13 19.55 -2.10
N GLU A 144 30.51 18.44 -1.42
CA GLU A 144 31.70 17.64 -1.77
C GLU A 144 31.69 17.13 -3.22
N LYS A 145 30.51 16.79 -3.77
CA LYS A 145 30.38 16.30 -5.16
C LYS A 145 30.41 17.42 -6.18
N VAL A 146 29.86 18.58 -5.85
CA VAL A 146 29.92 19.78 -6.68
C VAL A 146 31.35 20.23 -6.80
N ASP A 147 32.11 20.31 -5.68
CA ASP A 147 33.49 20.68 -5.69
C ASP A 147 34.40 19.73 -6.46
N ALA A 148 34.13 18.41 -6.32
CA ALA A 148 34.85 17.41 -7.12
C ALA A 148 34.59 17.54 -8.62
N TYR A 149 33.39 17.97 -9.02
CA TYR A 149 33.04 18.23 -10.42
C TYR A 149 33.65 19.54 -10.93
N ARG A 150 33.65 20.62 -10.10
CA ARG A 150 34.24 21.91 -10.41
C ARG A 150 35.74 21.75 -10.72
N LEU A 151 36.46 20.95 -9.95
CA LEU A 151 37.88 20.64 -10.19
C LEU A 151 38.16 19.96 -11.53
N LYS A 152 37.20 19.30 -12.11
CA LYS A 152 37.32 18.59 -13.40
C LYS A 152 36.86 19.40 -14.61
N ASN A 153 36.09 20.48 -14.39
CA ASN A 153 35.51 21.29 -15.44
C ASN A 153 35.70 22.79 -15.14
N PRO A 154 36.96 23.27 -15.15
CA PRO A 154 37.30 24.65 -14.73
C PRO A 154 36.75 25.73 -15.66
N ASP A 155 36.41 25.39 -16.90
CA ASP A 155 35.93 26.35 -17.91
C ASP A 155 34.43 26.61 -17.87
N GLU A 156 33.68 25.84 -17.08
CA GLU A 156 32.24 26.06 -16.89
C GLU A 156 31.98 27.18 -15.89
N SER A 157 31.08 28.12 -16.22
CA SER A 157 30.69 29.14 -15.26
C SER A 157 30.11 28.53 -13.99
N GLU A 158 30.53 29.02 -12.84
CA GLU A 158 30.09 28.53 -11.53
C GLU A 158 28.57 28.48 -11.39
N HIS A 159 27.90 29.47 -11.96
CA HIS A 159 26.46 29.59 -11.98
C HIS A 159 25.78 28.46 -12.78
N ARG A 160 26.32 28.09 -13.93
CA ARG A 160 25.84 27.04 -14.78
C ARG A 160 26.10 25.65 -14.19
N LEU A 161 27.26 25.44 -13.58
CA LEU A 161 27.62 24.24 -12.87
C LEU A 161 26.69 23.95 -11.69
N GLN A 162 26.41 24.93 -10.86
CA GLN A 162 25.50 24.78 -9.72
C GLN A 162 24.08 24.49 -10.19
N SER A 163 23.60 25.12 -11.27
CA SER A 163 22.24 24.98 -11.75
C SER A 163 21.93 23.64 -12.30
N VAL A 164 22.68 23.26 -13.30
CA VAL A 164 22.43 22.02 -14.05
C VAL A 164 22.77 20.82 -13.20
N TYR A 165 23.87 20.89 -12.47
CA TYR A 165 24.26 19.83 -11.56
C TYR A 165 23.27 19.68 -10.42
N TYR A 166 22.81 20.76 -9.83
CA TYR A 166 21.84 20.76 -8.75
C TYR A 166 20.46 20.28 -9.21
N LEU A 167 19.93 20.84 -10.28
CA LEU A 167 18.67 20.38 -10.85
C LEU A 167 18.73 18.93 -11.28
N LEU A 168 19.86 18.50 -11.85
CA LEU A 168 19.99 17.18 -12.43
C LEU A 168 20.54 16.12 -11.48
N ARG A 169 21.29 16.45 -10.43
CA ARG A 169 21.97 15.45 -9.59
C ARG A 169 21.58 15.42 -8.11
N VAL A 170 21.13 16.52 -7.54
CA VAL A 170 20.89 16.65 -6.11
C VAL A 170 19.47 16.44 -5.71
N LYS A 171 18.56 16.85 -6.52
CA LYS A 171 17.16 16.53 -6.28
C LYS A 171 16.99 15.02 -6.16
N LYS A 172 16.54 14.51 -5.04
CA LYS A 172 16.16 13.09 -4.89
C LYS A 172 15.12 12.62 -5.93
N GLY A 173 14.44 13.56 -6.57
CA GLY A 173 13.57 13.36 -7.73
C GLY A 173 14.31 13.06 -9.04
N ILE A 174 15.62 13.12 -9.09
CA ILE A 174 16.48 12.93 -10.27
C ILE A 174 16.53 11.50 -10.80
N ARG A 175 15.57 10.72 -10.53
CA ARG A 175 15.34 9.53 -11.33
C ARG A 175 14.78 9.89 -12.71
N SER A 176 14.15 11.06 -12.85
CA SER A 176 13.60 11.60 -14.10
C SER A 176 13.85 13.10 -14.22
N ILE A 177 14.16 13.58 -15.42
CA ILE A 177 14.16 14.98 -15.78
C ILE A 177 12.68 15.41 -15.80
N THR A 178 12.33 16.52 -15.12
CA THR A 178 10.95 16.98 -15.02
C THR A 178 10.86 18.49 -14.98
N ALA A 179 9.86 19.06 -15.64
CA ALA A 179 9.53 20.48 -15.62
C ALA A 179 8.77 20.92 -14.37
N LEU A 180 8.41 19.98 -13.46
CA LEU A 180 7.61 20.27 -12.27
C LEU A 180 8.40 20.96 -11.17
N GLY A 181 7.72 21.83 -10.41
CA GLY A 181 8.30 22.59 -9.31
C GLY A 181 9.23 23.72 -9.74
N ILE A 182 9.09 24.21 -10.97
CA ILE A 182 9.92 25.25 -11.58
C ILE A 182 9.02 26.35 -12.16
N LEU A 183 9.31 27.60 -11.83
CA LEU A 183 8.82 28.77 -12.56
C LEU A 183 9.75 29.02 -13.75
N PHE A 184 9.18 29.10 -14.94
CA PHE A 184 9.89 29.47 -16.16
C PHE A 184 9.46 30.86 -16.59
N LYS A 185 10.42 31.77 -16.84
CA LYS A 185 10.11 33.10 -17.34
C LYS A 185 9.47 33.01 -18.72
N THR A 186 8.25 33.49 -18.87
CA THR A 186 7.44 33.35 -20.08
C THR A 186 8.16 33.92 -21.33
N THR A 187 8.80 35.08 -21.19
CA THR A 187 9.56 35.68 -22.30
C THR A 187 10.77 34.84 -22.70
N PHE A 188 11.48 34.26 -21.73
CA PHE A 188 12.63 33.37 -22.02
C PHE A 188 12.18 32.10 -22.79
N ILE A 189 11.07 31.48 -22.36
CA ILE A 189 10.52 30.30 -23.07
C ILE A 189 10.12 30.66 -24.49
N ARG A 190 9.39 31.77 -24.67
CA ARG A 190 8.88 32.19 -26.00
C ARG A 190 9.97 32.64 -26.94
N GLN A 191 10.93 33.43 -26.48
CA GLN A 191 12.04 33.94 -27.31
C GLN A 191 12.94 32.84 -27.83
N ASN A 192 13.11 31.75 -27.08
CA ASN A 192 13.90 30.59 -27.49
C ASN A 192 13.07 29.50 -28.21
N GLY A 193 11.75 29.65 -28.28
CA GLY A 193 10.88 28.70 -28.94
C GLY A 193 10.81 27.32 -28.26
N PHE A 194 11.01 27.27 -26.96
CA PHE A 194 10.97 26.00 -26.21
C PHE A 194 9.56 25.43 -26.16
N THR A 195 9.42 24.15 -26.58
CA THR A 195 8.17 23.39 -26.57
C THR A 195 8.43 21.97 -26.12
N PHE A 196 7.40 21.31 -25.62
CA PHE A 196 7.42 19.88 -25.38
C PHE A 196 7.24 19.16 -26.73
N ASP A 197 8.00 18.11 -26.98
CA ASP A 197 7.80 17.27 -28.16
C ASP A 197 6.60 16.34 -27.94
N GLU A 198 5.55 16.55 -28.73
CA GLU A 198 4.26 15.84 -28.62
C GLU A 198 4.32 14.37 -29.09
N ASN A 199 5.42 13.97 -29.74
CA ASN A 199 5.64 12.58 -30.11
C ASN A 199 6.02 11.68 -28.91
N TYR A 200 6.32 12.27 -27.74
CA TYR A 200 6.74 11.55 -26.54
C TYR A 200 5.68 11.58 -25.46
N ARG A 201 5.17 10.40 -25.12
CA ARG A 201 4.20 10.23 -24.02
C ARG A 201 4.86 10.29 -22.65
N TYR A 202 6.03 9.64 -22.49
CA TYR A 202 6.68 9.45 -21.19
C TYR A 202 7.87 10.37 -20.96
N TYR A 203 8.52 10.87 -21.99
CA TYR A 203 9.80 11.57 -21.90
C TYR A 203 9.81 12.96 -22.57
N SER A 204 8.65 13.56 -22.79
CA SER A 204 8.51 14.92 -23.32
C SER A 204 9.18 15.98 -22.45
N ASP A 205 9.24 15.78 -21.12
CA ASP A 205 9.99 16.66 -20.21
C ASP A 205 11.48 16.76 -20.55
N MET A 206 12.04 15.71 -21.15
CA MET A 206 13.46 15.68 -21.51
C MET A 206 13.75 16.60 -22.68
N THR A 207 12.90 16.56 -23.70
CA THR A 207 13.02 17.40 -24.91
C THR A 207 12.73 18.88 -24.65
N PHE A 208 12.00 19.19 -23.59
CA PHE A 208 11.73 20.55 -23.14
C PHE A 208 12.83 21.08 -22.17
N LEU A 209 13.04 20.37 -21.06
CA LEU A 209 13.87 20.89 -19.97
C LEU A 209 15.36 20.91 -20.33
N CYS A 210 15.89 19.91 -21.06
CA CYS A 210 17.31 19.92 -21.39
C CYS A 210 17.73 21.12 -22.27
N PRO A 211 17.00 21.50 -23.34
CA PRO A 211 17.28 22.71 -24.09
C PRO A 211 17.15 23.99 -23.25
N VAL A 212 16.17 24.06 -22.35
CA VAL A 212 16.01 25.18 -21.41
C VAL A 212 17.27 25.32 -20.54
N LEU A 213 17.73 24.23 -19.94
CA LEU A 213 18.93 24.21 -19.09
C LEU A 213 20.21 24.50 -19.88
N ASP A 214 20.26 24.10 -21.15
CA ASP A 214 21.42 24.34 -22.01
C ASP A 214 21.61 25.81 -22.38
N ARG A 215 20.52 26.58 -22.44
CA ARG A 215 20.52 28.02 -22.74
C ARG A 215 20.28 28.92 -21.52
N LEU A 216 20.32 28.36 -20.33
CA LEU A 216 20.03 29.06 -19.10
C LEU A 216 21.10 30.11 -18.75
N ASN A 217 20.68 31.35 -18.46
CA ASN A 217 21.59 32.44 -18.05
C ASN A 217 21.45 32.75 -16.56
N SER A 218 20.24 32.65 -15.99
CA SER A 218 19.99 33.02 -14.61
C SER A 218 19.01 32.11 -13.92
N GLN A 219 19.20 31.88 -12.60
CA GLN A 219 18.35 31.01 -11.82
C GLN A 219 18.42 31.29 -10.32
N VAL A 220 17.35 30.93 -9.60
CA VAL A 220 17.30 30.95 -8.15
C VAL A 220 16.67 29.67 -7.63
N ARG A 221 17.23 29.12 -6.55
CA ARG A 221 16.67 28.01 -5.81
C ARG A 221 15.98 28.47 -4.54
N VAL A 222 14.80 27.94 -4.28
CA VAL A 222 13.98 28.19 -3.08
C VAL A 222 13.68 26.88 -2.40
N GLU A 223 14.44 26.51 -1.37
CA GLU A 223 14.37 25.16 -0.75
C GLU A 223 13.03 24.85 -0.13
N ASP A 224 12.41 25.83 0.51
CA ASP A 224 11.14 25.68 1.22
C ASP A 224 9.90 25.71 0.31
N ALA A 225 10.07 26.02 -0.97
CA ALA A 225 9.00 25.95 -1.95
C ALA A 225 8.82 24.52 -2.44
N ILE A 226 7.88 23.79 -1.85
CA ILE A 226 7.71 22.35 -2.06
C ILE A 226 6.57 22.07 -3.03
N TYR A 227 6.90 21.44 -4.17
CA TYR A 227 5.98 20.74 -5.05
C TYR A 227 5.74 19.34 -4.52
N VAL A 228 4.49 18.93 -4.31
CA VAL A 228 4.18 17.58 -3.80
C VAL A 228 3.71 16.69 -4.94
N LYS A 229 4.59 15.77 -5.35
CA LYS A 229 4.30 14.79 -6.37
C LYS A 229 3.65 13.54 -5.79
N ARG A 230 2.42 13.28 -6.21
CA ARG A 230 1.68 12.10 -5.79
C ARG A 230 2.16 10.85 -6.55
N LYS A 231 2.19 9.75 -5.84
CA LYS A 231 2.22 8.40 -6.42
C LYS A 231 0.92 7.72 -6.10
N HIS A 232 0.28 7.18 -7.09
CA HIS A 232 -0.99 6.52 -6.90
C HIS A 232 -0.79 5.23 -6.11
N ASN A 233 -1.53 5.08 -5.02
CA ASN A 233 -1.47 3.89 -4.17
C ASN A 233 -2.36 2.75 -4.70
N ASP A 234 -3.15 3.03 -5.74
CA ASP A 234 -3.90 2.05 -6.53
C ASP A 234 -3.43 2.01 -8.00
N PRO A 235 -2.26 1.44 -8.28
CA PRO A 235 -1.73 1.40 -9.64
C PRO A 235 -2.42 0.35 -10.53
N ILE A 236 -3.43 -0.32 -10.05
CA ILE A 236 -4.22 -1.31 -10.81
C ILE A 236 -5.42 -0.62 -11.46
N ASN A 237 -6.22 0.11 -10.66
CA ASN A 237 -7.41 0.82 -11.16
C ASN A 237 -7.07 2.23 -11.68
N TYR A 238 -6.12 2.89 -11.03
CA TYR A 238 -5.73 4.27 -11.30
C TYR A 238 -4.20 4.39 -11.45
N PRO A 239 -3.59 3.82 -12.50
CA PRO A 239 -2.14 3.91 -12.69
C PRO A 239 -1.74 5.35 -13.06
N ALA A 240 -0.77 5.92 -12.32
CA ALA A 240 -0.09 7.09 -12.83
C ALA A 240 0.76 6.73 -14.07
N LEU A 241 0.97 7.67 -14.98
CA LEU A 241 1.78 7.46 -16.20
C LEU A 241 3.15 6.84 -15.89
N SER A 242 3.76 7.23 -14.76
CA SER A 242 5.04 6.68 -14.28
C SER A 242 4.96 5.23 -13.79
N GLN A 243 3.77 4.71 -13.49
CA GLN A 243 3.52 3.37 -12.95
C GLN A 243 3.07 2.37 -14.01
N GLU A 244 2.71 2.81 -15.20
CA GLU A 244 2.39 1.93 -16.32
C GLU A 244 3.58 1.04 -16.68
N GLU A 245 3.34 -0.26 -16.84
CA GLU A 245 4.34 -1.24 -17.28
C GLU A 245 4.20 -1.42 -18.80
N SER A 246 4.84 -0.54 -19.59
CA SER A 246 4.94 -0.67 -21.05
C SER A 246 6.39 -0.85 -21.48
N ASP A 247 6.63 -1.74 -22.44
CA ASP A 247 7.96 -1.94 -23.03
C ASP A 247 8.31 -0.78 -23.99
N ASP A 248 7.32 -0.12 -24.57
CA ASP A 248 7.49 1.06 -25.47
C ASP A 248 8.28 2.19 -24.79
N ARG A 249 8.20 2.28 -23.46
CA ARG A 249 8.99 3.25 -22.68
C ARG A 249 10.50 3.12 -22.87
N PHE A 250 11.00 1.92 -23.17
CA PHE A 250 12.43 1.71 -23.41
C PHE A 250 12.84 2.33 -24.75
N GLU A 251 12.05 2.10 -25.77
CA GLU A 251 12.27 2.64 -27.10
C GLU A 251 12.08 4.16 -27.12
N GLU A 252 10.96 4.65 -26.57
CA GLU A 252 10.67 6.08 -26.47
C GLU A 252 11.79 6.83 -25.76
N ARG A 253 12.33 6.28 -24.66
CA ARG A 253 13.44 6.90 -23.95
C ARG A 253 14.69 7.06 -24.83
N CYS A 254 15.02 6.05 -25.61
CA CYS A 254 16.18 6.11 -26.49
C CYS A 254 15.98 7.16 -27.60
N LYS A 255 14.79 7.21 -28.19
CA LYS A 255 14.41 8.23 -29.17
C LYS A 255 14.42 9.64 -28.60
N ALA A 256 13.83 9.83 -27.40
CA ALA A 256 13.84 11.13 -26.73
C ALA A 256 15.26 11.61 -26.39
N VAL A 257 16.16 10.72 -26.00
CA VAL A 257 17.58 11.06 -25.81
C VAL A 257 18.20 11.53 -27.12
N GLU A 258 17.94 10.86 -28.23
CA GLU A 258 18.53 11.24 -29.52
C GLU A 258 17.98 12.60 -30.00
N THR A 259 16.68 12.83 -29.92
CA THR A 259 16.07 14.13 -30.23
C THR A 259 16.66 15.23 -29.32
N THR A 260 16.77 14.96 -28.01
CA THR A 260 17.34 15.95 -27.07
C THR A 260 18.79 16.28 -27.39
N ARG A 261 19.58 15.30 -27.83
CA ARG A 261 20.98 15.49 -28.27
C ARG A 261 21.12 16.49 -29.41
N SER A 262 20.16 16.51 -30.35
CA SER A 262 20.18 17.46 -31.45
C SER A 262 19.79 18.90 -31.11
N LEU A 263 19.22 19.10 -29.89
CA LEU A 263 18.72 20.37 -29.38
C LEU A 263 19.67 21.11 -28.43
N ILE A 264 20.75 20.45 -28.01
CA ILE A 264 21.68 20.94 -26.97
C ILE A 264 23.12 20.92 -27.44
N ASP A 265 23.99 21.69 -26.78
CA ASP A 265 25.42 21.73 -27.08
C ASP A 265 26.06 20.34 -26.88
N GLU A 266 26.74 19.85 -27.92
CA GLU A 266 27.38 18.54 -27.93
C GLU A 266 28.44 18.37 -26.84
N ASN A 267 29.16 19.44 -26.53
CA ASN A 267 30.23 19.45 -25.49
C ASN A 267 29.78 19.96 -24.14
N GLY A 268 28.52 20.45 -24.06
CA GLY A 268 27.99 21.03 -22.84
C GLY A 268 27.74 20.03 -21.70
N ILE A 269 27.59 20.56 -20.50
CA ILE A 269 27.32 19.75 -19.29
C ILE A 269 25.98 19.04 -19.36
N VAL A 270 24.98 19.61 -20.04
CA VAL A 270 23.65 18.99 -20.20
C VAL A 270 23.76 17.72 -21.02
N ARG A 271 24.60 17.73 -22.08
CA ARG A 271 24.89 16.55 -22.90
C ARG A 271 25.61 15.47 -22.09
N TYR A 272 26.64 15.82 -21.34
CA TYR A 272 27.30 14.89 -20.41
C TYR A 272 26.29 14.19 -19.50
N TYR A 273 25.40 14.98 -18.91
CA TYR A 273 24.43 14.47 -17.96
C TYR A 273 23.37 13.57 -18.63
N LEU A 274 22.88 13.94 -19.81
CA LEU A 274 21.95 13.15 -20.59
C LEU A 274 22.53 11.76 -20.91
N ASP A 275 23.77 11.72 -21.37
CA ASP A 275 24.49 10.49 -21.68
C ASP A 275 24.71 9.64 -20.43
N PHE A 276 25.09 10.26 -19.30
CA PHE A 276 25.19 9.57 -18.01
C PHE A 276 23.86 8.94 -17.59
N LYS A 277 22.74 9.65 -17.79
CA LYS A 277 21.39 9.11 -17.50
C LYS A 277 21.01 7.94 -18.40
N LEU A 278 21.37 7.96 -19.65
CA LEU A 278 21.13 6.85 -20.58
C LEU A 278 21.91 5.61 -20.15
N ILE A 279 23.19 5.75 -19.85
CA ILE A 279 24.02 4.64 -19.37
C ILE A 279 23.49 4.09 -18.03
N HIS A 280 23.05 4.98 -17.15
CA HIS A 280 22.46 4.58 -15.88
C HIS A 280 21.13 3.82 -16.06
N PHE A 281 20.33 4.22 -17.01
CA PHE A 281 19.10 3.52 -17.40
C PHE A 281 19.43 2.10 -17.89
N PHE A 282 20.39 1.96 -18.81
CA PHE A 282 20.83 0.66 -19.28
C PHE A 282 21.33 -0.21 -18.12
N THR A 283 22.29 0.26 -17.33
CA THR A 283 22.97 -0.55 -16.31
C THR A 283 22.08 -0.89 -15.12
N ARG A 284 21.08 -0.08 -14.78
CA ARG A 284 20.22 -0.29 -13.61
C ARG A 284 18.84 -0.86 -13.89
N SER A 285 18.27 -0.55 -15.06
CA SER A 285 16.90 -0.92 -15.40
C SER A 285 16.86 -1.96 -16.51
N MET A 286 17.25 -1.57 -17.71
CA MET A 286 17.13 -2.36 -18.91
C MET A 286 17.92 -3.68 -18.84
N SER A 287 19.17 -3.67 -18.38
CA SER A 287 19.99 -4.86 -18.22
C SER A 287 19.36 -5.91 -17.28
N LYS A 288 18.62 -5.48 -16.26
CA LYS A 288 17.89 -6.39 -15.37
C LYS A 288 16.66 -6.99 -16.08
N ARG A 289 15.95 -6.21 -16.88
CA ARG A 289 14.82 -6.68 -17.67
C ARG A 289 15.29 -7.70 -18.72
N LEU A 290 16.38 -7.39 -19.47
CA LEU A 290 17.03 -8.30 -20.39
C LEU A 290 17.42 -9.65 -19.75
N ARG A 291 17.82 -9.63 -18.49
CA ARG A 291 18.11 -10.87 -17.73
C ARG A 291 16.88 -11.64 -17.31
N ARG A 292 15.77 -10.94 -16.97
CA ARG A 292 14.56 -11.56 -16.40
C ARG A 292 13.60 -12.08 -17.44
N SER A 293 13.53 -11.43 -18.60
CA SER A 293 12.61 -11.82 -19.66
C SER A 293 12.87 -13.26 -20.12
N GLN A 294 11.82 -14.04 -20.28
CA GLN A 294 11.85 -15.38 -20.89
C GLN A 294 11.70 -15.28 -22.43
N ASP A 295 11.18 -14.17 -22.93
CA ASP A 295 11.02 -13.89 -24.34
C ASP A 295 12.39 -13.60 -24.96
N GLU A 296 12.86 -14.52 -25.82
CA GLU A 296 14.15 -14.43 -26.49
C GLU A 296 14.15 -13.40 -27.61
N ARG A 297 13.02 -13.26 -28.35
CA ARG A 297 12.85 -12.27 -29.41
C ARG A 297 12.95 -10.87 -28.82
N TRP A 298 12.16 -10.60 -27.77
CA TRP A 298 12.20 -9.35 -27.03
C TRP A 298 13.60 -9.02 -26.52
N ARG A 299 14.29 -9.99 -25.92
CA ARG A 299 15.66 -9.78 -25.39
C ARG A 299 16.65 -9.34 -26.46
N ASN A 300 16.63 -10.00 -27.61
CA ASN A 300 17.54 -9.70 -28.70
C ASN A 300 17.23 -8.35 -29.34
N GLU A 301 15.97 -8.06 -29.57
CA GLU A 301 15.49 -6.80 -30.12
C GLU A 301 15.92 -5.61 -29.27
N TYR A 302 15.54 -5.60 -27.98
CA TYR A 302 15.86 -4.48 -27.08
C TYR A 302 17.34 -4.40 -26.73
N PHE A 303 18.05 -5.51 -26.72
CA PHE A 303 19.51 -5.51 -26.57
C PHE A 303 20.19 -4.82 -27.76
N THR A 304 19.79 -5.13 -28.97
CA THR A 304 20.37 -4.53 -30.18
C THR A 304 19.96 -3.06 -30.32
N MET A 305 18.70 -2.74 -29.99
CA MET A 305 18.16 -1.38 -30.11
C MET A 305 18.97 -0.33 -29.36
N ILE A 306 19.45 -0.63 -28.14
CA ILE A 306 20.13 0.39 -27.32
C ILE A 306 21.58 0.66 -27.72
N ILE A 307 22.23 -0.26 -28.44
CA ILE A 307 23.66 -0.18 -28.78
C ILE A 307 24.01 1.16 -29.45
N PRO A 308 23.36 1.58 -30.57
CA PRO A 308 23.74 2.80 -31.25
C PRO A 308 23.59 4.08 -30.43
N TYR A 309 22.71 4.06 -29.45
CA TYR A 309 22.53 5.20 -28.52
C TYR A 309 23.64 5.29 -27.47
N ILE A 310 24.17 4.13 -27.02
CA ILE A 310 25.31 4.10 -26.09
C ILE A 310 26.62 4.38 -26.79
N GLU A 311 26.80 3.95 -28.05
CA GLU A 311 27.98 4.28 -28.87
C GLU A 311 28.17 5.78 -29.05
N LYS A 312 27.10 6.54 -29.16
CA LYS A 312 27.09 8.00 -29.27
C LYS A 312 27.30 8.74 -27.95
N CYS A 313 27.45 8.04 -26.82
CA CYS A 313 27.74 8.68 -25.56
C CYS A 313 29.15 9.28 -25.54
N ARG A 314 29.29 10.41 -24.86
CA ARG A 314 30.58 11.09 -24.67
C ARG A 314 31.61 10.16 -24.03
N PRO A 315 32.87 10.16 -24.49
CA PRO A 315 33.93 9.31 -23.94
C PRO A 315 34.19 9.55 -22.45
N ASP A 316 34.18 10.81 -21.99
CA ASP A 316 34.39 11.17 -20.58
C ASP A 316 33.35 10.57 -19.64
N VAL A 317 32.10 10.42 -20.10
CA VAL A 317 31.05 9.72 -19.34
C VAL A 317 31.37 8.23 -19.21
N LEU A 318 31.90 7.62 -20.24
CA LEU A 318 32.28 6.19 -20.25
C LEU A 318 33.48 5.92 -19.34
N ASP A 319 34.43 6.83 -19.28
CA ASP A 319 35.67 6.72 -18.47
C ASP A 319 35.36 6.83 -16.95
N GLU A 320 34.32 7.59 -16.57
CA GLU A 320 33.90 7.74 -15.17
C GLU A 320 33.06 6.58 -14.63
N LEU A 321 32.75 5.57 -15.45
CA LEU A 321 31.92 4.47 -14.99
C LEU A 321 32.60 3.61 -13.91
N SER A 322 31.81 3.24 -12.92
CA SER A 322 32.26 2.23 -11.97
C SER A 322 32.68 0.94 -12.69
N ARG A 323 33.70 0.23 -12.16
CA ARG A 323 34.24 -1.01 -12.75
C ARG A 323 33.18 -2.02 -13.21
N ASN A 324 32.04 -2.11 -12.49
CA ASN A 324 30.97 -3.04 -12.84
C ASN A 324 30.11 -2.53 -13.99
N ASN A 325 29.81 -1.22 -14.01
CA ASN A 325 29.07 -0.60 -15.09
C ASN A 325 29.89 -0.56 -16.38
N ALA A 326 31.19 -0.25 -16.30
CA ALA A 326 32.10 -0.30 -17.43
C ALA A 326 32.16 -1.70 -18.06
N LYS A 327 32.21 -2.76 -17.25
CA LYS A 327 32.15 -4.14 -17.77
C LYS A 327 30.82 -4.45 -18.48
N MET A 328 29.71 -3.93 -17.96
CA MET A 328 28.38 -4.12 -18.57
C MET A 328 28.28 -3.40 -19.90
N VAL A 329 28.73 -2.14 -19.95
CA VAL A 329 28.73 -1.32 -21.17
C VAL A 329 29.67 -1.91 -22.23
N ARG A 330 30.86 -2.33 -21.83
CA ARG A 330 31.81 -3.01 -22.75
C ARG A 330 31.22 -4.29 -23.34
N ALA A 331 30.54 -5.12 -22.55
CA ALA A 331 29.86 -6.31 -23.04
C ALA A 331 28.73 -5.95 -24.02
N LEU A 332 28.00 -4.85 -23.78
CA LEU A 332 26.96 -4.34 -24.69
C LEU A 332 27.58 -3.93 -26.02
N LEU A 333 28.62 -3.09 -26.02
CA LEU A 333 29.30 -2.57 -27.20
C LEU A 333 30.01 -3.68 -28.01
N ASN A 334 30.37 -4.79 -27.36
CA ASN A 334 30.88 -6.00 -28.03
C ASN A 334 29.77 -6.97 -28.44
N HIS A 335 28.51 -6.55 -28.47
CA HIS A 335 27.34 -7.37 -28.83
C HIS A 335 27.21 -8.68 -28.00
N ASP A 336 27.75 -8.70 -26.76
CA ASP A 336 27.75 -9.87 -25.87
C ASP A 336 26.59 -9.81 -24.85
N LEU A 337 25.39 -10.23 -25.27
CA LEU A 337 24.21 -10.32 -24.40
C LEU A 337 24.44 -11.26 -23.18
N LYS A 338 25.15 -12.39 -23.43
CA LYS A 338 25.45 -13.36 -22.33
C LYS A 338 26.39 -12.73 -21.30
N GLY A 339 27.37 -11.94 -21.75
CA GLY A 339 28.26 -11.16 -20.89
C GLY A 339 27.51 -10.14 -20.05
N VAL A 340 26.58 -9.38 -20.62
CA VAL A 340 25.73 -8.46 -19.88
C VAL A 340 24.90 -9.20 -18.82
N GLN A 341 24.26 -10.31 -19.17
CA GLN A 341 23.45 -11.10 -18.24
C GLN A 341 24.30 -11.69 -17.11
N LYS A 342 25.52 -12.18 -17.42
CA LYS A 342 26.49 -12.69 -16.44
C LYS A 342 26.89 -11.60 -15.43
N GLN A 343 27.20 -10.39 -15.93
CA GLN A 343 27.58 -9.26 -15.09
C GLN A 343 26.43 -8.80 -14.18
N VAL A 344 25.20 -8.78 -14.69
CA VAL A 344 24.00 -8.47 -13.88
C VAL A 344 23.80 -9.51 -12.78
N ARG A 345 23.95 -10.82 -13.10
CA ARG A 345 23.88 -11.90 -12.09
C ARG A 345 24.90 -11.69 -10.98
N TRP A 346 26.14 -11.35 -11.35
CA TRP A 346 27.22 -11.14 -10.39
C TRP A 346 26.96 -9.94 -9.47
N VAL A 347 26.54 -8.78 -10.03
CA VAL A 347 26.20 -7.59 -9.24
C VAL A 347 25.04 -7.83 -8.28
N LEU A 348 23.99 -8.50 -8.75
CA LEU A 348 22.83 -8.83 -7.91
C LEU A 348 23.18 -9.88 -6.86
N GLY A 349 24.01 -10.87 -7.20
CA GLY A 349 24.51 -11.89 -6.29
C GLY A 349 25.31 -11.27 -5.15
N LYS A 350 26.25 -10.37 -5.47
CA LYS A 350 27.05 -9.65 -4.46
C LYS A 350 26.17 -8.81 -3.51
N LYS A 351 25.13 -8.12 -4.04
CA LYS A 351 24.18 -7.38 -3.21
C LYS A 351 23.37 -8.30 -2.29
N LYS A 352 22.89 -9.44 -2.82
CA LYS A 352 22.19 -10.46 -2.03
C LYS A 352 23.07 -11.02 -0.92
N PHE A 353 24.32 -11.34 -1.24
CA PHE A 353 25.29 -11.86 -0.28
C PHE A 353 25.60 -10.86 0.85
N LYS A 354 25.87 -9.58 0.50
CA LYS A 354 26.04 -8.52 1.51
C LYS A 354 24.82 -8.35 2.41
N LYS A 355 23.61 -8.42 1.85
CA LYS A 355 22.36 -8.34 2.62
C LYS A 355 22.19 -9.56 3.54
N MET A 356 22.62 -10.75 3.09
CA MET A 356 22.60 -11.96 3.88
C MET A 356 23.56 -11.90 5.08
N LEU A 357 24.76 -11.35 4.88
CA LEU A 357 25.73 -11.16 5.98
C LEU A 357 25.25 -10.15 7.02
N LYS A 358 24.51 -9.11 6.60
CA LYS A 358 23.91 -8.13 7.52
C LYS A 358 22.65 -8.64 8.23
N ASN A 359 21.95 -9.62 7.65
CA ASN A 359 20.68 -10.10 8.17
C ASN A 359 20.64 -11.65 8.11
N LYS A 360 21.03 -12.29 9.22
CA LYS A 360 21.05 -13.76 9.38
C LYS A 360 19.69 -14.42 9.05
N ASN A 361 18.59 -13.63 9.14
CA ASN A 361 17.22 -14.08 8.89
C ASN A 361 16.84 -14.22 7.40
N THR A 362 17.78 -14.26 6.46
CA THR A 362 17.48 -14.41 5.02
C THR A 362 17.98 -15.71 4.39
N ALA A 363 18.75 -16.51 5.15
CA ALA A 363 19.34 -17.76 4.63
C ALA A 363 18.26 -18.79 4.22
N TYR A 364 17.16 -18.89 4.98
CA TYR A 364 16.03 -19.77 4.65
C TYR A 364 15.36 -19.40 3.31
N LYS A 365 15.33 -18.10 2.92
CA LYS A 365 14.82 -17.67 1.60
C LYS A 365 15.69 -18.16 0.45
N LEU A 366 17.02 -18.19 0.66
CA LEU A 366 17.92 -18.74 -0.35
C LEU A 366 17.72 -20.25 -0.50
N ALA A 367 17.57 -20.97 0.63
CA ALA A 367 17.24 -22.38 0.61
C ALA A 367 15.92 -22.65 -0.11
N TYR A 368 14.89 -21.82 0.14
CA TYR A 368 13.60 -21.89 -0.56
C TYR A 368 13.78 -21.82 -2.08
N PHE A 369 14.41 -20.74 -2.60
CA PHE A 369 14.51 -20.50 -4.04
C PHE A 369 15.51 -21.42 -4.76
N HIS A 370 16.59 -21.86 -4.11
CA HIS A 370 17.68 -22.57 -4.79
C HIS A 370 17.68 -24.08 -4.52
N ARG A 371 17.04 -24.53 -3.44
CA ARG A 371 17.01 -25.94 -3.04
C ARG A 371 15.58 -26.48 -2.99
N TYR A 372 14.67 -25.86 -2.19
CA TYR A 372 13.39 -26.47 -1.86
C TYR A 372 12.39 -26.41 -3.01
N LEU A 373 12.32 -25.33 -3.78
CA LEU A 373 11.48 -25.25 -4.99
C LEU A 373 11.86 -26.26 -6.09
N LYS A 374 13.03 -26.93 -5.98
CA LYS A 374 13.44 -27.97 -6.92
C LYS A 374 13.04 -29.38 -6.48
N GLN A 375 12.53 -29.52 -5.26
CA GLN A 375 12.06 -30.81 -4.76
C GLN A 375 10.62 -31.03 -5.26
N PRO A 376 10.20 -32.29 -5.42
CA PRO A 376 8.82 -32.61 -5.79
C PRO A 376 7.85 -32.10 -4.70
N VAL A 377 6.64 -31.76 -5.11
CA VAL A 377 5.52 -31.52 -4.18
C VAL A 377 5.15 -32.86 -3.55
N LYS A 378 4.80 -32.84 -2.28
CA LYS A 378 4.33 -34.00 -1.51
C LYS A 378 2.81 -33.99 -1.49
N GLU A 379 2.20 -34.90 -2.21
CA GLU A 379 0.77 -34.92 -2.45
C GLU A 379 -0.09 -35.03 -1.17
N ASN A 380 0.48 -35.63 -0.11
CA ASN A 380 -0.22 -35.87 1.16
C ASN A 380 0.19 -34.88 2.29
N VAL A 381 0.82 -33.74 1.98
CA VAL A 381 1.24 -32.77 3.00
C VAL A 381 0.42 -31.50 2.92
N ILE A 382 -0.11 -31.09 4.08
CA ILE A 382 -0.88 -29.85 4.26
C ILE A 382 -0.15 -28.93 5.24
N LEU A 383 0.06 -27.68 4.86
CA LEU A 383 0.63 -26.64 5.74
C LEU A 383 -0.46 -25.67 6.18
N PHE A 384 -0.65 -25.54 7.49
CA PHE A 384 -1.57 -24.61 8.11
C PHE A 384 -0.85 -23.41 8.72
N GLU A 385 -1.41 -22.21 8.60
CA GLU A 385 -0.94 -21.00 9.27
C GLU A 385 -2.10 -20.07 9.62
N THR A 386 -2.16 -19.60 10.87
CA THR A 386 -3.12 -18.59 11.32
C THR A 386 -2.40 -17.35 11.83
N PHE A 387 -2.92 -16.16 11.48
CA PHE A 387 -2.44 -14.85 11.93
C PHE A 387 -0.91 -14.71 11.95
N MET A 388 -0.25 -15.11 10.82
CA MET A 388 1.21 -15.09 10.70
C MET A 388 1.94 -16.00 11.72
N ALA A 389 1.38 -17.17 11.99
CA ALA A 389 1.88 -18.19 12.93
C ALA A 389 1.86 -17.75 14.41
N LYS A 390 0.87 -16.94 14.82
CA LYS A 390 0.75 -16.47 16.18
C LYS A 390 0.06 -17.46 17.12
N ASN A 391 -1.00 -18.11 16.66
CA ASN A 391 -1.84 -18.94 17.49
C ASN A 391 -2.44 -20.13 16.73
N TYR A 392 -3.13 -21.00 17.46
CA TYR A 392 -3.90 -22.13 16.95
C TYR A 392 -5.38 -21.82 17.09
N SER A 393 -6.00 -21.29 16.03
CA SER A 393 -7.37 -20.77 16.05
C SER A 393 -7.95 -20.59 14.65
N ASP A 394 -9.15 -19.99 14.61
CA ASP A 394 -9.84 -19.57 13.38
C ASP A 394 -10.14 -20.75 12.42
N SER A 395 -10.66 -20.45 11.24
CA SER A 395 -11.07 -21.45 10.26
C SER A 395 -10.01 -22.53 9.95
N PRO A 396 -8.71 -22.24 9.85
CA PRO A 396 -7.71 -23.28 9.66
C PRO A 396 -7.63 -24.32 10.78
N LYS A 397 -7.94 -23.94 12.06
CA LYS A 397 -8.02 -24.89 13.18
C LYS A 397 -9.09 -25.95 12.94
N TYR A 398 -10.29 -25.52 12.64
CA TYR A 398 -11.44 -26.40 12.46
C TYR A 398 -11.33 -27.28 11.22
N ILE A 399 -10.79 -26.75 10.12
CA ILE A 399 -10.44 -27.53 8.91
C ILE A 399 -9.41 -28.60 9.26
N TYR A 400 -8.36 -28.23 10.03
CA TYR A 400 -7.33 -29.17 10.47
C TYR A 400 -7.91 -30.28 11.35
N GLU A 401 -8.74 -29.94 12.34
CA GLU A 401 -9.35 -30.91 13.25
C GLU A 401 -10.23 -31.90 12.50
N TYR A 402 -11.01 -31.45 11.52
CA TYR A 402 -11.77 -32.30 10.61
C TYR A 402 -10.86 -33.25 9.82
N ILE A 403 -9.82 -32.73 9.16
CA ILE A 403 -8.88 -33.52 8.35
C ILE A 403 -8.13 -34.53 9.23
N ALA A 404 -7.65 -34.13 10.40
CA ALA A 404 -6.93 -35.03 11.29
C ALA A 404 -7.76 -36.23 11.78
N GLN A 405 -9.07 -36.07 11.91
CA GLN A 405 -9.99 -37.11 12.33
C GLN A 405 -10.47 -38.01 11.16
N ASN A 406 -10.75 -37.42 9.99
CA ASN A 406 -11.39 -38.10 8.89
C ASN A 406 -10.43 -38.52 7.76
N HIS A 407 -9.24 -37.86 7.67
CA HIS A 407 -8.25 -38.10 6.61
C HIS A 407 -6.84 -38.32 7.17
N PRO A 408 -6.61 -39.37 7.99
CA PRO A 408 -5.34 -39.62 8.66
C PRO A 408 -4.17 -39.91 7.72
N GLU A 409 -4.41 -40.11 6.42
CA GLU A 409 -3.39 -40.26 5.39
C GLU A 409 -2.61 -38.96 5.09
N TYR A 410 -3.11 -37.80 5.52
CA TYR A 410 -2.42 -36.52 5.31
C TYR A 410 -1.48 -36.17 6.46
N GLU A 411 -0.25 -35.79 6.13
CA GLU A 411 0.73 -35.19 7.07
C GLU A 411 0.37 -33.72 7.28
N CYS A 412 -0.23 -33.38 8.42
CA CYS A 412 -0.55 -32.00 8.77
C CYS A 412 0.63 -31.32 9.46
N VAL A 413 0.98 -30.12 9.00
CA VAL A 413 2.06 -29.29 9.53
C VAL A 413 1.54 -27.93 9.91
N TRP A 414 1.80 -27.50 11.15
CA TRP A 414 1.38 -26.18 11.64
C TRP A 414 2.57 -25.22 11.73
N ALA A 415 2.43 -24.06 11.12
CA ALA A 415 3.32 -22.93 11.38
C ALA A 415 2.87 -22.23 12.67
N ILE A 416 3.72 -22.29 13.72
CA ILE A 416 3.45 -21.64 15.02
C ILE A 416 4.75 -21.17 15.66
N ASN A 417 4.74 -19.98 16.27
CA ASN A 417 5.96 -19.36 16.79
C ASN A 417 6.26 -19.66 18.26
N ASP A 418 5.25 -19.88 19.07
CA ASP A 418 5.35 -20.07 20.54
C ASP A 418 5.63 -21.53 20.95
N GLY A 419 5.58 -22.47 20.01
CA GLY A 419 5.83 -23.89 20.29
C GLY A 419 4.66 -24.60 20.97
N ALA A 420 3.43 -24.08 20.89
CA ALA A 420 2.25 -24.72 21.38
C ALA A 420 2.09 -26.15 20.83
N LYS A 421 1.58 -27.06 21.68
CA LYS A 421 1.24 -28.42 21.24
C LYS A 421 -0.07 -28.38 20.47
N ILE A 422 -0.05 -28.83 19.24
CA ILE A 422 -1.24 -28.97 18.40
C ILE A 422 -1.88 -30.35 18.66
N PRO A 423 -3.20 -30.41 18.87
CA PRO A 423 -3.92 -31.68 19.01
C PRO A 423 -3.67 -32.63 17.84
N TYR A 424 -4.02 -33.89 17.96
CA TYR A 424 -3.91 -34.94 16.93
C TYR A 424 -2.51 -35.14 16.34
N GLY A 425 -1.45 -34.60 16.97
CA GLY A 425 -0.05 -34.89 16.64
C GLY A 425 0.51 -34.20 15.41
N ALA A 426 -0.06 -33.07 15.00
CA ALA A 426 0.53 -32.28 13.91
C ALA A 426 1.97 -31.86 14.20
N LYS A 427 2.78 -31.88 13.16
CA LYS A 427 4.13 -31.35 13.23
C LYS A 427 4.14 -29.83 13.30
N THR A 428 4.92 -29.23 14.19
CA THR A 428 5.04 -27.80 14.30
C THR A 428 6.33 -27.25 13.67
N VAL A 429 6.24 -26.10 13.01
CA VAL A 429 7.38 -25.38 12.44
C VAL A 429 7.33 -23.89 12.75
N LYS A 430 8.47 -23.30 13.09
CA LYS A 430 8.55 -21.88 13.38
C LYS A 430 8.54 -21.07 12.08
N ARG A 431 7.69 -20.04 11.99
CA ARG A 431 7.63 -19.14 10.83
C ARG A 431 9.01 -18.52 10.55
N PHE A 432 9.36 -18.37 9.28
CA PHE A 432 10.66 -17.87 8.81
C PHE A 432 11.86 -18.74 9.17
N SER A 433 11.64 -20.01 9.56
CA SER A 433 12.70 -21.01 9.69
C SER A 433 12.99 -21.74 8.36
N PHE A 434 14.06 -22.56 8.35
CA PHE A 434 14.35 -23.44 7.20
C PHE A 434 13.26 -24.48 7.00
N GLN A 435 12.66 -25.02 8.07
CA GLN A 435 11.58 -25.99 8.00
C GLN A 435 10.32 -25.35 7.42
N TYR A 436 9.96 -24.14 7.87
CA TYR A 436 8.85 -23.39 7.29
C TYR A 436 9.03 -23.15 5.78
N ALA A 437 10.23 -22.69 5.39
CA ALA A 437 10.56 -22.49 3.98
C ALA A 437 10.52 -23.79 3.15
N TYR A 438 10.88 -24.91 3.78
CA TYR A 438 10.76 -26.23 3.17
C TYR A 438 9.30 -26.60 2.93
N TYR A 439 8.45 -26.55 3.97
CA TYR A 439 7.05 -26.93 3.84
C TYR A 439 6.26 -25.98 2.92
N LEU A 440 6.54 -24.67 2.92
CA LEU A 440 6.00 -23.75 1.92
C LEU A 440 6.30 -24.17 0.47
N ALA A 441 7.44 -24.83 0.23
CA ALA A 441 7.83 -25.24 -1.11
C ALA A 441 7.26 -26.61 -1.54
N VAL A 442 7.07 -27.54 -0.58
CA VAL A 442 6.79 -28.95 -0.89
C VAL A 442 5.38 -29.41 -0.51
N SER A 443 4.63 -28.69 0.31
CA SER A 443 3.25 -29.04 0.65
C SER A 443 2.35 -28.93 -0.57
N LYS A 444 1.50 -29.93 -0.78
CA LYS A 444 0.45 -29.90 -1.81
C LYS A 444 -0.58 -28.85 -1.47
N TYR A 445 -1.02 -28.80 -0.22
CA TYR A 445 -2.07 -27.92 0.24
C TYR A 445 -1.52 -26.88 1.24
N LEU A 446 -2.01 -25.66 1.12
CA LEU A 446 -1.73 -24.55 2.05
C LEU A 446 -3.06 -23.94 2.50
N VAL A 447 -3.28 -23.89 3.81
CA VAL A 447 -4.52 -23.41 4.43
C VAL A 447 -4.17 -22.21 5.33
N PHE A 448 -4.47 -21.01 4.88
CA PHE A 448 -4.09 -19.77 5.57
C PHE A 448 -5.32 -18.86 5.75
N ASN A 449 -5.34 -18.07 6.81
CA ASN A 449 -6.35 -17.01 7.03
C ASN A 449 -5.81 -15.61 6.81
N VAL A 450 -4.53 -15.47 6.47
CA VAL A 450 -3.87 -14.23 6.08
C VAL A 450 -2.86 -14.48 4.98
N ARG A 451 -2.54 -13.44 4.23
CA ARG A 451 -1.64 -13.54 3.08
C ARG A 451 -0.27 -14.15 3.43
N PRO A 452 0.27 -15.02 2.57
CA PRO A 452 1.59 -15.61 2.75
C PRO A 452 2.70 -14.54 2.68
N PRO A 453 3.95 -14.88 3.08
CA PRO A 453 5.07 -13.95 2.94
C PRO A 453 5.26 -13.46 1.51
N LEU A 454 5.56 -12.17 1.30
CA LEU A 454 5.74 -11.55 -0.04
C LEU A 454 6.78 -12.24 -0.94
N TRP A 455 7.66 -13.05 -0.38
CA TRP A 455 8.65 -13.80 -1.13
C TRP A 455 8.17 -15.20 -1.55
N TYR A 456 7.04 -15.67 -1.02
CA TYR A 456 6.42 -16.93 -1.44
C TYR A 456 6.07 -16.90 -2.93
N ARG A 457 6.14 -18.05 -3.56
CA ARG A 457 5.73 -18.29 -4.94
C ARG A 457 4.99 -19.61 -4.99
N LYS A 458 3.71 -19.55 -5.24
CA LYS A 458 2.89 -20.73 -5.49
C LYS A 458 3.44 -21.52 -6.69
N ARG A 459 3.48 -22.82 -6.58
CA ARG A 459 3.77 -23.74 -7.68
C ARG A 459 2.43 -24.18 -8.31
N GLU A 460 2.46 -24.59 -9.58
CA GLU A 460 1.27 -25.03 -10.30
C GLU A 460 0.62 -26.25 -9.64
N GLU A 461 1.46 -27.14 -9.07
CA GLU A 461 1.00 -28.35 -8.39
C GLU A 461 0.38 -28.10 -7.00
N GLN A 462 0.59 -26.90 -6.41
CA GLN A 462 0.06 -26.56 -5.09
C GLN A 462 -1.37 -26.04 -5.15
N VAL A 463 -2.16 -26.37 -4.15
CA VAL A 463 -3.49 -25.82 -3.89
C VAL A 463 -3.43 -24.88 -2.70
N PHE A 464 -3.88 -23.65 -2.87
CA PHE A 464 -3.90 -22.63 -1.83
C PHE A 464 -5.33 -22.25 -1.46
N LEU A 465 -5.70 -22.55 -0.23
CA LEU A 465 -6.95 -22.16 0.39
C LEU A 465 -6.70 -20.91 1.29
N GLU A 466 -7.29 -19.78 0.94
CA GLU A 466 -7.39 -18.61 1.80
C GLU A 466 -8.73 -18.62 2.51
N THR A 467 -8.74 -18.75 3.82
CA THR A 467 -10.00 -18.77 4.57
C THR A 467 -10.48 -17.36 4.90
N TRP A 468 -9.60 -16.36 4.77
CA TRP A 468 -9.81 -15.04 5.34
C TRP A 468 -10.11 -15.12 6.86
N HIS A 469 -10.58 -14.02 7.48
CA HIS A 469 -10.73 -13.98 8.95
C HIS A 469 -11.89 -13.09 9.43
N GLY A 470 -12.92 -12.89 8.59
CA GLY A 470 -14.13 -12.18 9.01
C GLY A 470 -14.96 -11.62 7.86
N THR A 471 -16.27 -11.51 8.09
CA THR A 471 -17.18 -10.79 7.23
C THR A 471 -16.79 -9.31 7.18
N PRO A 472 -16.64 -8.69 6.02
CA PRO A 472 -16.10 -7.34 5.90
C PRO A 472 -17.13 -6.27 6.31
N LEU A 473 -16.95 -5.65 7.47
CA LEU A 473 -17.68 -4.45 7.89
C LEU A 473 -17.08 -3.19 7.22
N LYS A 474 -15.77 -3.09 7.27
CA LYS A 474 -14.99 -1.93 6.79
C LYS A 474 -14.58 -2.12 5.34
N ARG A 475 -14.49 -1.03 4.58
CA ARG A 475 -13.96 -1.10 3.21
C ARG A 475 -12.54 -1.66 3.21
N LEU A 476 -12.30 -2.60 2.31
CA LEU A 476 -11.05 -3.34 2.20
C LEU A 476 -10.35 -3.02 0.87
N VAL A 477 -9.05 -3.07 0.88
CA VAL A 477 -8.10 -3.03 -0.25
C VAL A 477 -8.50 -2.08 -1.39
N PHE A 478 -9.14 -2.59 -2.45
CA PHE A 478 -9.48 -1.79 -3.64
C PHE A 478 -10.73 -0.92 -3.47
N ASP A 479 -11.61 -1.26 -2.53
CA ASP A 479 -12.78 -0.45 -2.18
C ASP A 479 -12.43 0.70 -1.20
N GLN A 480 -11.19 0.77 -0.70
CA GLN A 480 -10.67 1.93 0.03
C GLN A 480 -10.24 3.01 -0.96
N GLU A 481 -10.75 4.22 -0.79
CA GLU A 481 -10.34 5.37 -1.58
C GLU A 481 -8.86 5.66 -1.35
N GLU A 482 -8.44 5.72 -0.09
CA GLU A 482 -7.04 5.91 0.30
C GLU A 482 -6.57 4.86 1.31
N VAL A 483 -5.33 4.42 1.16
CA VAL A 483 -4.66 3.53 2.11
C VAL A 483 -3.60 4.32 2.87
N THR A 484 -3.92 4.77 4.08
CA THR A 484 -3.07 5.64 4.90
C THR A 484 -2.07 4.88 5.77
N SER A 485 -2.43 3.71 6.25
CA SER A 485 -1.68 2.94 7.25
C SER A 485 -0.73 1.88 6.70
N ALA A 486 -0.78 1.61 5.39
CA ALA A 486 -0.03 0.51 4.79
C ALA A 486 1.09 0.99 3.86
N SER A 487 1.95 0.05 3.46
CA SER A 487 2.96 0.29 2.42
C SER A 487 2.30 0.86 1.15
N PRO A 488 2.93 1.84 0.50
CA PRO A 488 2.47 2.38 -0.79
C PRO A 488 2.25 1.35 -1.90
N LYS A 489 2.80 0.15 -1.72
CA LYS A 489 2.63 -0.97 -2.64
C LYS A 489 1.58 -1.97 -2.16
N TYR A 490 0.78 -1.61 -1.17
CA TYR A 490 -0.17 -2.52 -0.53
C TYR A 490 -1.15 -3.12 -1.54
N LYS A 491 -1.88 -2.28 -2.28
CA LYS A 491 -2.85 -2.73 -3.30
C LYS A 491 -2.17 -3.57 -4.40
N GLN A 492 -1.00 -3.12 -4.90
CA GLN A 492 -0.24 -3.88 -5.90
C GLN A 492 0.25 -5.24 -5.38
N GLN A 493 0.71 -5.30 -4.12
CA GLN A 493 1.15 -6.54 -3.50
C GLN A 493 -0.03 -7.48 -3.27
N PHE A 494 -1.16 -6.94 -2.81
CA PHE A 494 -2.39 -7.68 -2.60
C PHE A 494 -2.90 -8.27 -3.92
N TYR A 495 -3.01 -7.46 -4.97
CA TYR A 495 -3.41 -7.88 -6.32
C TYR A 495 -2.56 -9.05 -6.85
N ARG A 496 -1.26 -8.98 -6.59
CA ARG A 496 -0.35 -10.05 -6.98
C ARG A 496 -0.58 -11.33 -6.17
N GLN A 497 -0.73 -11.22 -4.84
CA GLN A 497 -0.85 -12.39 -3.96
C GLN A 497 -2.21 -13.10 -4.08
N ARG A 498 -3.30 -12.37 -4.36
CA ARG A 498 -4.61 -12.98 -4.56
C ARG A 498 -4.65 -13.99 -5.73
N LYS A 499 -3.74 -13.85 -6.68
CA LYS A 499 -3.61 -14.79 -7.81
C LYS A 499 -3.08 -16.17 -7.39
N ASP A 500 -2.49 -16.24 -6.20
CA ASP A 500 -2.00 -17.49 -5.64
C ASP A 500 -3.14 -18.29 -4.96
N TRP A 501 -4.31 -17.69 -4.70
CA TRP A 501 -5.44 -18.36 -4.07
C TRP A 501 -6.23 -19.16 -5.10
N ASP A 502 -6.33 -20.46 -4.87
CA ASP A 502 -7.21 -21.34 -5.66
C ASP A 502 -8.64 -21.27 -5.15
N PHE A 503 -8.78 -21.13 -3.82
CA PHE A 503 -10.05 -21.01 -3.13
C PHE A 503 -10.02 -19.86 -2.14
N LEU A 504 -11.16 -19.20 -2.00
CA LEU A 504 -11.43 -18.22 -0.96
C LEU A 504 -12.74 -18.59 -0.26
N VAL A 505 -12.72 -18.73 1.07
CA VAL A 505 -13.92 -19.03 1.86
C VAL A 505 -14.80 -17.78 2.00
N SER A 506 -16.09 -17.95 1.85
CA SER A 506 -17.09 -16.91 2.07
C SER A 506 -18.19 -17.37 3.02
N ALA A 507 -18.49 -16.54 4.02
CA ALA A 507 -19.50 -16.83 5.03
C ALA A 507 -20.93 -16.56 4.57
N ASN A 508 -21.13 -15.77 3.53
CA ASN A 508 -22.46 -15.34 3.07
C ASN A 508 -22.39 -14.65 1.70
N PRO A 509 -23.53 -14.44 1.00
CA PRO A 509 -23.57 -13.76 -0.30
C PRO A 509 -23.02 -12.33 -0.29
N PHE A 510 -23.18 -11.63 0.82
CA PHE A 510 -22.61 -10.29 0.99
C PHE A 510 -21.08 -10.32 0.98
N SER A 511 -20.45 -11.24 1.71
CA SER A 511 -19.00 -11.44 1.71
C SER A 511 -18.49 -11.82 0.33
N THR A 512 -19.17 -12.72 -0.39
CA THR A 512 -18.84 -13.10 -1.76
C THR A 512 -18.79 -11.89 -2.69
N LYS A 513 -19.87 -11.09 -2.70
CA LYS A 513 -19.94 -9.86 -3.51
C LYS A 513 -18.82 -8.88 -3.14
N THR A 514 -18.59 -8.68 -1.85
CA THR A 514 -17.58 -7.76 -1.34
C THR A 514 -16.16 -8.24 -1.68
N PHE A 515 -15.85 -9.53 -1.53
CA PHE A 515 -14.52 -10.05 -1.88
C PHE A 515 -14.24 -10.02 -3.39
N ARG A 516 -15.27 -10.18 -4.23
CA ARG A 516 -15.15 -9.94 -5.68
C ARG A 516 -14.70 -8.52 -5.98
N SER A 517 -15.29 -7.52 -5.31
CA SER A 517 -14.94 -6.10 -5.46
C SER A 517 -13.61 -5.77 -4.79
N CYS A 518 -13.54 -5.91 -3.48
CA CYS A 518 -12.41 -5.39 -2.69
C CYS A 518 -11.08 -6.12 -2.93
N PHE A 519 -11.10 -7.37 -3.36
CA PHE A 519 -9.90 -8.15 -3.70
C PHE A 519 -9.70 -8.27 -5.21
N LEU A 520 -10.66 -7.87 -6.02
CA LEU A 520 -10.71 -8.17 -7.46
C LEU A 520 -10.52 -9.68 -7.71
N TYR A 521 -11.11 -10.51 -6.86
CA TYR A 521 -10.91 -11.96 -6.87
C TYR A 521 -11.83 -12.63 -7.90
N GLU A 522 -11.24 -13.36 -8.83
CA GLU A 522 -11.93 -14.05 -9.93
C GLU A 522 -11.92 -15.59 -9.78
N GLY A 523 -11.21 -16.10 -8.76
CA GLY A 523 -11.10 -17.53 -8.50
C GLY A 523 -12.38 -18.14 -7.90
N GLU A 524 -12.26 -19.37 -7.45
CA GLU A 524 -13.37 -20.14 -6.87
C GLU A 524 -13.67 -19.69 -5.44
N MET A 525 -14.95 -19.40 -5.16
CA MET A 525 -15.44 -19.00 -3.84
C MET A 525 -16.14 -20.20 -3.20
N LEU A 526 -15.71 -20.58 -1.99
CA LEU A 526 -16.35 -21.63 -1.20
C LEU A 526 -17.38 -21.00 -0.26
N GLU A 527 -18.63 -21.09 -0.66
CA GLU A 527 -19.78 -20.46 0.01
C GLU A 527 -20.45 -21.43 0.99
N TYR A 528 -19.69 -21.84 2.02
CA TYR A 528 -20.14 -22.87 2.99
C TYR A 528 -20.19 -22.34 4.43
N GLY A 529 -20.11 -21.03 4.64
CA GLY A 529 -19.91 -20.49 5.99
C GLY A 529 -18.44 -20.45 6.41
N TYR A 530 -18.18 -19.93 7.64
CA TYR A 530 -16.83 -19.99 8.19
C TYR A 530 -16.62 -21.25 9.03
N PRO A 531 -15.61 -22.09 8.72
CA PRO A 531 -15.26 -23.26 9.54
C PRO A 531 -15.14 -22.99 11.04
N ARG A 532 -14.67 -21.80 11.43
CA ARG A 532 -14.58 -21.41 12.85
C ARG A 532 -15.92 -21.26 13.55
N ASN A 533 -17.03 -21.12 12.81
CA ASN A 533 -18.38 -21.01 13.37
C ASN A 533 -19.03 -22.36 13.59
N ASP A 534 -18.46 -23.45 13.09
CA ASP A 534 -19.03 -24.80 13.24
C ASP A 534 -19.30 -25.18 14.70
N ILE A 535 -18.38 -24.81 15.60
CA ILE A 535 -18.49 -25.06 17.04
C ILE A 535 -19.76 -24.44 17.64
N LEU A 536 -20.31 -23.38 17.05
CA LEU A 536 -21.53 -22.70 17.50
C LEU A 536 -22.80 -23.52 17.20
N TYR A 537 -22.70 -24.50 16.33
CA TYR A 537 -23.80 -25.40 15.89
C TYR A 537 -23.64 -26.82 16.36
N TRP A 538 -22.48 -27.22 16.93
CA TRP A 538 -22.26 -28.59 17.34
C TRP A 538 -23.28 -29.07 18.39
N PRO A 539 -23.75 -30.32 18.31
CA PRO A 539 -24.73 -30.84 19.25
C PRO A 539 -24.31 -30.80 20.71
N ASN A 540 -23.02 -30.88 20.99
CA ASN A 540 -22.41 -30.87 22.32
C ASN A 540 -21.86 -29.47 22.73
N LYS A 541 -22.25 -28.42 22.05
CA LYS A 541 -21.75 -27.06 22.28
C LYS A 541 -21.95 -26.57 23.72
N ASP A 542 -23.06 -26.95 24.37
CA ASP A 542 -23.37 -26.57 25.74
C ASP A 542 -22.45 -27.27 26.74
N GLU A 543 -22.09 -28.53 26.51
CA GLU A 543 -21.11 -29.26 27.32
C GLU A 543 -19.71 -28.63 27.16
N ILE A 544 -19.33 -28.25 25.93
CA ILE A 544 -18.08 -27.53 25.67
C ILE A 544 -18.08 -26.19 26.41
N ALA A 545 -19.17 -25.43 26.32
CA ALA A 545 -19.30 -24.15 27.02
C ALA A 545 -19.14 -24.31 28.55
N GLN A 546 -19.75 -25.32 29.12
CA GLN A 546 -19.62 -25.62 30.55
C GLN A 546 -18.18 -25.94 30.95
N GLN A 547 -17.52 -26.81 30.20
CA GLN A 547 -16.11 -27.17 30.42
C GLN A 547 -15.18 -25.95 30.28
N LEU A 548 -15.44 -25.05 29.33
CA LEU A 548 -14.69 -23.81 29.15
C LEU A 548 -14.91 -22.85 30.32
N LYS A 549 -16.15 -22.66 30.78
CA LYS A 549 -16.45 -21.83 31.96
C LYS A 549 -15.72 -22.36 33.20
N GLU A 550 -15.72 -23.66 33.43
CA GLU A 550 -14.98 -24.30 34.56
C GLU A 550 -13.45 -24.10 34.42
N LYS A 551 -12.89 -24.32 33.24
CA LYS A 551 -11.46 -24.14 32.93
C LYS A 551 -11.00 -22.70 33.15
N LEU A 552 -11.84 -21.73 32.86
CA LEU A 552 -11.55 -20.30 32.97
C LEU A 552 -11.92 -19.72 34.34
N GLY A 553 -12.48 -20.53 35.27
CA GLY A 553 -12.87 -20.10 36.63
C GLY A 553 -14.07 -19.15 36.63
N ILE A 554 -14.95 -19.22 35.61
CA ILE A 554 -16.15 -18.41 35.53
C ILE A 554 -17.22 -18.97 36.47
N PRO A 555 -17.81 -18.17 37.39
CA PRO A 555 -18.87 -18.62 38.27
C PRO A 555 -20.10 -19.14 37.51
N LYS A 556 -20.66 -20.28 37.93
CA LYS A 556 -21.79 -20.94 37.23
C LYS A 556 -23.12 -20.15 37.34
N ASP A 557 -23.23 -19.36 38.38
CA ASP A 557 -24.42 -18.56 38.73
C ASP A 557 -24.44 -17.18 38.06
N LYS A 558 -23.37 -16.81 37.30
CA LYS A 558 -23.28 -15.52 36.65
C LYS A 558 -23.39 -15.62 35.11
N LYS A 559 -24.08 -14.64 34.55
CA LYS A 559 -24.06 -14.41 33.09
C LYS A 559 -22.74 -13.76 32.66
N THR A 560 -22.35 -13.94 31.43
CA THR A 560 -21.07 -13.48 30.90
C THR A 560 -21.25 -12.44 29.79
N ILE A 561 -20.49 -11.36 29.86
CA ILE A 561 -20.47 -10.28 28.90
C ILE A 561 -19.12 -10.29 28.17
N LEU A 562 -19.12 -10.57 26.89
CA LEU A 562 -17.93 -10.37 26.07
C LEU A 562 -17.77 -8.89 25.72
N TYR A 563 -16.66 -8.27 26.08
CA TYR A 563 -16.28 -6.95 25.58
C TYR A 563 -15.11 -7.06 24.61
N ALA A 564 -15.39 -6.84 23.32
CA ALA A 564 -14.44 -7.00 22.20
C ALA A 564 -14.30 -5.73 21.37
N PRO A 565 -13.60 -4.68 21.88
CA PRO A 565 -13.44 -3.43 21.17
C PRO A 565 -12.43 -3.52 20.02
N THR A 566 -12.64 -2.71 18.98
CA THR A 566 -11.69 -2.55 17.87
C THR A 566 -10.50 -1.68 18.29
N TRP A 567 -9.34 -2.08 17.82
CA TRP A 567 -8.14 -1.27 17.86
C TRP A 567 -8.30 0.05 17.07
N ARG A 568 -7.74 1.16 17.60
CA ARG A 568 -7.69 2.46 16.93
C ARG A 568 -6.31 2.66 16.29
N ASP A 569 -6.28 2.78 14.96
CA ASP A 569 -5.04 2.92 14.18
C ASP A 569 -4.33 4.28 14.40
N ASP A 570 -5.03 5.28 14.97
CA ASP A 570 -4.55 6.66 15.20
C ASP A 570 -3.99 6.91 16.60
N GLN A 571 -4.07 5.94 17.52
CA GLN A 571 -3.58 6.10 18.90
C GLN A 571 -2.17 5.51 19.10
N HIS A 572 -1.12 6.30 18.81
CA HIS A 572 0.27 5.88 19.06
C HIS A 572 1.17 7.04 19.50
N TYR A 573 2.14 6.75 20.36
CA TYR A 573 3.17 7.68 20.86
C TYR A 573 4.49 7.59 20.08
N GLY A 574 4.45 7.42 18.75
CA GLY A 574 5.65 7.20 17.94
C GLY A 574 5.93 5.74 17.61
N SER A 575 6.97 5.47 16.83
CA SER A 575 7.26 4.16 16.25
C SER A 575 7.33 3.05 17.30
N GLY A 576 6.23 2.30 17.46
CA GLY A 576 6.17 1.08 18.27
C GLY A 576 5.67 1.24 19.72
N GLN A 577 5.21 2.42 20.14
CA GLN A 577 4.56 2.62 21.44
C GLN A 577 3.13 3.10 21.25
N TYR A 578 2.17 2.28 21.66
CA TYR A 578 0.74 2.54 21.53
C TYR A 578 0.15 2.94 22.88
N LYS A 579 -0.70 3.98 22.89
CA LYS A 579 -1.54 4.31 24.04
C LYS A 579 -2.91 3.70 23.79
N PHE A 580 -3.39 2.91 24.73
CA PHE A 580 -4.77 2.42 24.73
C PHE A 580 -5.38 2.64 26.10
N GLU A 581 -6.47 3.36 26.13
CA GLU A 581 -7.35 3.47 27.29
C GLU A 581 -8.68 2.82 26.90
N LEU A 582 -9.20 1.94 27.75
CA LEU A 582 -10.53 1.40 27.57
C LEU A 582 -11.54 2.54 27.72
N ALA A 583 -12.31 2.78 26.66
CA ALA A 583 -13.33 3.83 26.69
C ALA A 583 -14.53 3.46 27.57
N LEU A 584 -14.82 2.16 27.70
CA LEU A 584 -15.90 1.66 28.57
C LEU A 584 -15.45 1.67 30.02
N ASP A 585 -16.23 2.32 30.88
CA ASP A 585 -15.98 2.38 32.31
C ASP A 585 -16.34 1.06 33.02
N LEU A 586 -15.32 0.20 33.16
CA LEU A 586 -15.46 -1.11 33.83
C LEU A 586 -15.72 -0.99 35.33
N LYS A 587 -15.41 0.15 35.96
CA LYS A 587 -15.72 0.37 37.41
C LYS A 587 -17.20 0.61 37.59
N LEU A 588 -17.79 1.47 36.76
CA LEU A 588 -19.23 1.69 36.72
C LEU A 588 -19.98 0.38 36.42
N MET A 589 -19.51 -0.41 35.46
CA MET A 589 -20.11 -1.74 35.21
C MET A 589 -20.04 -2.65 36.46
N LYS A 590 -18.89 -2.68 37.13
CA LYS A 590 -18.72 -3.47 38.34
C LYS A 590 -19.71 -3.05 39.42
N GLU A 591 -19.83 -1.74 39.69
CA GLU A 591 -20.73 -1.20 40.74
C GLU A 591 -22.17 -1.64 40.55
N ARG A 592 -22.63 -1.75 39.29
CA ARG A 592 -24.04 -2.03 39.01
C ARG A 592 -24.35 -3.48 38.63
N LEU A 593 -23.36 -4.21 38.06
CA LEU A 593 -23.63 -5.50 37.44
C LEU A 593 -22.90 -6.69 38.07
N GLN A 594 -22.00 -6.48 39.05
CA GLN A 594 -21.15 -7.55 39.59
C GLN A 594 -21.90 -8.71 40.25
N ASP A 595 -23.14 -8.50 40.71
CA ASP A 595 -23.90 -9.56 41.39
C ASP A 595 -24.39 -10.62 40.39
N ASP A 596 -24.70 -10.22 39.15
CA ASP A 596 -25.31 -11.09 38.14
C ASP A 596 -24.36 -11.41 36.95
N TYR A 597 -23.31 -10.61 36.74
CA TYR A 597 -22.48 -10.69 35.55
C TYR A 597 -20.97 -10.77 35.84
N VAL A 598 -20.23 -11.32 34.87
CA VAL A 598 -18.78 -11.27 34.72
C VAL A 598 -18.43 -10.78 33.32
N VAL A 599 -17.43 -9.88 33.20
CA VAL A 599 -16.97 -9.34 31.91
C VAL A 599 -15.77 -10.15 31.42
N LEU A 600 -15.88 -10.68 30.22
CA LEU A 600 -14.80 -11.33 29.46
C LEU A 600 -14.16 -10.28 28.53
N LEU A 601 -13.00 -9.76 28.89
CA LEU A 601 -12.32 -8.72 28.13
C LEU A 601 -11.46 -9.34 27.03
N ARG A 602 -11.76 -9.01 25.78
CA ARG A 602 -11.03 -9.48 24.61
C ARG A 602 -10.54 -8.31 23.76
N THR A 603 -9.35 -7.80 24.03
CA THR A 603 -8.72 -6.71 23.29
C THR A 603 -7.71 -7.23 22.28
N HIS A 604 -7.20 -6.34 21.45
CA HIS A 604 -6.15 -6.70 20.49
C HIS A 604 -4.84 -7.03 21.23
N HIS A 605 -4.14 -8.08 20.83
CA HIS A 605 -2.94 -8.60 21.50
C HIS A 605 -1.76 -7.62 21.63
N TYR A 606 -1.75 -6.48 20.91
CA TYR A 606 -0.71 -5.44 21.09
C TYR A 606 -0.87 -4.64 22.38
N ILE A 607 -2.01 -4.74 23.03
CA ILE A 607 -2.37 -3.94 24.22
C ILE A 607 -2.73 -4.78 25.44
N SER A 608 -2.78 -6.10 25.28
CA SER A 608 -3.14 -7.03 26.38
C SER A 608 -2.32 -6.82 27.65
N ASP A 609 -1.03 -6.48 27.49
CA ASP A 609 -0.08 -6.33 28.62
C ASP A 609 -0.11 -4.93 29.26
N HIS A 610 -0.88 -3.99 28.72
CA HIS A 610 -0.93 -2.59 29.16
C HIS A 610 -2.28 -2.17 29.74
N ILE A 611 -3.25 -3.08 29.81
CA ILE A 611 -4.57 -2.78 30.35
C ILE A 611 -4.56 -3.00 31.87
N ASP A 612 -4.80 -1.92 32.61
CA ASP A 612 -4.93 -1.97 34.06
C ASP A 612 -6.35 -2.42 34.45
N VAL A 613 -6.46 -3.68 34.87
CA VAL A 613 -7.67 -4.26 35.48
C VAL A 613 -7.56 -4.37 37.01
N SER A 614 -6.57 -3.71 37.60
CA SER A 614 -6.38 -3.70 39.07
C SER A 614 -7.60 -3.08 39.75
N GLY A 615 -8.07 -3.71 40.82
CA GLY A 615 -9.27 -3.27 41.56
C GLY A 615 -10.60 -3.78 40.99
N LEU A 616 -10.62 -4.45 39.83
CA LEU A 616 -11.85 -5.05 39.28
C LEU A 616 -12.11 -6.48 39.79
N GLY A 617 -11.06 -7.14 40.36
CA GLY A 617 -11.19 -8.47 40.99
C GLY A 617 -11.73 -9.51 39.99
N ASP A 618 -12.62 -10.39 40.50
CA ASP A 618 -13.20 -11.47 39.71
C ASP A 618 -14.32 -11.02 38.76
N PHE A 619 -14.64 -9.72 38.71
CA PHE A 619 -15.65 -9.17 37.80
C PHE A 619 -15.15 -9.11 36.37
N VAL A 620 -13.83 -8.95 36.14
CA VAL A 620 -13.23 -8.88 34.78
C VAL A 620 -12.20 -9.98 34.60
N ILE A 621 -12.43 -10.84 33.64
CA ILE A 621 -11.49 -11.88 33.21
C ILE A 621 -10.86 -11.45 31.89
N ASN A 622 -9.54 -11.21 31.90
CA ASN A 622 -8.81 -10.82 30.69
C ASN A 622 -8.48 -12.04 29.81
N LEU A 623 -9.18 -12.19 28.69
CA LEU A 623 -9.00 -13.25 27.69
C LEU A 623 -8.32 -12.75 26.41
N SER A 624 -7.60 -11.61 26.45
CA SER A 624 -6.93 -11.05 25.28
C SER A 624 -5.83 -11.95 24.72
N SER A 625 -5.26 -12.83 25.51
CA SER A 625 -4.28 -13.84 25.11
C SER A 625 -4.88 -15.21 24.78
N TYR A 626 -6.17 -15.41 24.96
CA TYR A 626 -6.84 -16.68 24.62
C TYR A 626 -6.85 -16.89 23.10
N ASP A 627 -6.53 -18.07 22.61
CA ASP A 627 -6.29 -18.29 21.20
C ASP A 627 -7.55 -18.17 20.33
N ASP A 628 -8.62 -18.85 20.72
CA ASP A 628 -9.80 -19.04 19.89
C ASP A 628 -11.00 -18.21 20.36
N ILE A 629 -11.41 -17.25 19.55
CA ILE A 629 -12.55 -16.39 19.89
C ILE A 629 -13.89 -17.12 19.77
N SER A 630 -14.02 -18.15 18.93
CA SER A 630 -15.27 -18.89 18.78
C SER A 630 -15.62 -19.67 20.05
N GLU A 631 -14.61 -20.14 20.79
CA GLU A 631 -14.80 -20.73 22.11
C GLU A 631 -15.29 -19.68 23.14
N ILE A 632 -14.83 -18.43 23.03
CA ILE A 632 -15.31 -17.35 23.90
C ILE A 632 -16.76 -16.97 23.55
N TYR A 633 -17.15 -17.02 22.28
CA TYR A 633 -18.55 -16.78 21.89
C TYR A 633 -19.49 -17.77 22.57
N LEU A 634 -19.14 -19.07 22.61
CA LEU A 634 -19.97 -20.08 23.24
C LEU A 634 -20.31 -19.75 24.69
N ILE A 635 -19.35 -19.23 25.44
CA ILE A 635 -19.49 -18.95 26.86
C ILE A 635 -20.04 -17.55 27.15
N SER A 636 -20.30 -16.70 26.14
CA SER A 636 -20.75 -15.33 26.31
C SER A 636 -22.26 -15.21 26.11
N ASP A 637 -22.96 -14.59 27.07
CA ASP A 637 -24.40 -14.38 27.03
C ASP A 637 -24.79 -13.06 26.32
N ILE A 638 -23.92 -12.04 26.39
CA ILE A 638 -24.06 -10.73 25.75
C ILE A 638 -22.72 -10.39 25.07
N CYS A 639 -22.76 -9.75 23.91
CA CYS A 639 -21.57 -9.20 23.24
C CYS A 639 -21.63 -7.68 23.20
N ILE A 640 -20.61 -7.01 23.74
CA ILE A 640 -20.36 -5.58 23.55
C ILE A 640 -19.19 -5.42 22.59
N THR A 641 -19.42 -4.73 21.49
CA THR A 641 -18.39 -4.44 20.48
C THR A 641 -18.59 -3.05 19.89
N ASP A 642 -17.80 -2.70 18.88
CA ASP A 642 -17.91 -1.43 18.16
C ASP A 642 -17.85 -1.67 16.63
N TYR A 643 -16.72 -1.40 16.00
CA TYR A 643 -16.50 -1.56 14.55
C TYR A 643 -15.77 -2.86 14.20
N SER A 644 -15.87 -3.86 15.06
CA SER A 644 -15.25 -5.17 14.86
C SER A 644 -16.17 -6.11 14.09
N SER A 645 -15.61 -6.97 13.24
CA SER A 645 -16.37 -8.01 12.54
C SER A 645 -16.85 -9.16 13.44
N VAL A 646 -16.49 -9.16 14.73
CA VAL A 646 -16.87 -10.22 15.68
C VAL A 646 -18.40 -10.39 15.80
N PHE A 647 -19.18 -9.32 15.65
CA PHE A 647 -20.62 -9.40 15.76
C PHE A 647 -21.29 -10.22 14.64
N PHE A 648 -20.68 -10.31 13.47
CA PHE A 648 -21.21 -11.18 12.41
C PHE A 648 -21.14 -12.65 12.80
N ASP A 649 -20.03 -13.08 13.39
CA ASP A 649 -19.87 -14.47 13.86
C ASP A 649 -20.72 -14.74 15.11
N TYR A 650 -20.72 -13.81 16.07
CA TYR A 650 -21.49 -13.93 17.30
C TYR A 650 -23.00 -14.01 17.04
N ALA A 651 -23.48 -13.36 15.97
CA ALA A 651 -24.90 -13.39 15.59
C ALA A 651 -25.43 -14.79 15.31
N ASN A 652 -24.56 -15.77 14.99
CA ASN A 652 -24.95 -17.19 14.85
C ASN A 652 -25.59 -17.78 16.11
N LEU A 653 -25.30 -17.20 17.29
CA LEU A 653 -25.88 -17.65 18.56
C LEU A 653 -27.25 -17.03 18.87
N LYS A 654 -27.70 -16.04 18.10
CA LYS A 654 -28.93 -15.26 18.34
C LYS A 654 -29.01 -14.68 19.77
N ARG A 655 -27.84 -14.28 20.34
CA ARG A 655 -27.72 -13.64 21.64
C ARG A 655 -27.55 -12.15 21.48
N PRO A 656 -27.91 -11.30 22.47
CA PRO A 656 -27.86 -9.85 22.39
C PRO A 656 -26.50 -9.28 22.03
N ILE A 657 -26.47 -8.26 21.15
CA ILE A 657 -25.28 -7.52 20.73
C ILE A 657 -25.52 -6.03 21.01
N LEU A 658 -24.60 -5.41 21.75
CA LEU A 658 -24.59 -3.99 22.05
C LEU A 658 -23.40 -3.32 21.36
N PHE A 659 -23.66 -2.19 20.67
CA PHE A 659 -22.62 -1.49 19.92
C PHE A 659 -22.18 -0.24 20.67
N TYR A 660 -21.02 -0.28 21.35
CA TYR A 660 -20.44 0.86 22.05
C TYR A 660 -19.61 1.71 21.09
N THR A 661 -20.22 2.76 20.53
CA THR A 661 -19.69 3.55 19.40
C THR A 661 -19.42 5.01 19.80
N TYR A 662 -18.71 5.24 20.89
CA TYR A 662 -18.41 6.56 21.49
C TYR A 662 -17.74 7.57 20.53
N ASP A 663 -17.12 7.11 19.46
CA ASP A 663 -16.39 7.90 18.46
C ASP A 663 -16.92 7.71 17.01
N PHE A 664 -18.24 7.43 16.87
CA PHE A 664 -18.87 7.02 15.62
C PHE A 664 -18.61 7.96 14.43
N ASP A 665 -18.82 9.26 14.61
CA ASP A 665 -18.64 10.24 13.53
C ASP A 665 -17.18 10.34 13.06
N LYS A 666 -16.24 10.30 13.99
CA LYS A 666 -14.82 10.29 13.69
C LYS A 666 -14.43 9.01 12.93
N TYR A 667 -14.92 7.88 13.37
CA TYR A 667 -14.56 6.59 12.76
C TYR A 667 -15.12 6.43 11.35
N LYS A 668 -16.40 6.80 11.15
CA LYS A 668 -17.11 6.74 9.88
C LYS A 668 -16.45 7.62 8.81
N ASN A 669 -16.12 8.87 9.16
CA ASN A 669 -15.74 9.90 8.21
C ASN A 669 -14.22 10.00 7.95
N GLN A 670 -13.37 9.56 8.89
CA GLN A 670 -11.93 9.80 8.82
C GLN A 670 -11.08 8.53 8.63
N LEU A 671 -11.57 7.33 9.00
CA LEU A 671 -10.71 6.16 9.01
C LEU A 671 -10.91 5.19 7.84
N ARG A 672 -12.10 4.61 7.62
CA ARG A 672 -12.23 3.55 6.61
C ARG A 672 -13.55 3.47 5.85
N GLY A 673 -14.63 4.08 6.26
CA GLY A 673 -15.97 3.83 5.70
C GLY A 673 -16.47 2.38 5.92
N PHE A 674 -17.77 2.19 5.85
CA PHE A 674 -18.43 0.91 6.07
C PHE A 674 -19.13 0.41 4.80
N TYR A 675 -19.33 -0.91 4.71
CA TYR A 675 -20.13 -1.52 3.65
C TYR A 675 -21.63 -1.59 3.98
N ILE A 676 -21.99 -1.45 5.25
CA ILE A 676 -23.37 -1.44 5.73
C ILE A 676 -23.63 -0.16 6.54
N ASP A 677 -24.89 0.25 6.63
CA ASP A 677 -25.28 1.36 7.52
C ASP A 677 -25.51 0.85 8.94
N MET A 678 -24.59 1.19 9.84
CA MET A 678 -24.69 0.75 11.25
C MET A 678 -25.92 1.32 11.96
N ASN A 679 -26.50 2.42 11.52
CA ASN A 679 -27.71 2.97 12.17
C ASN A 679 -28.95 2.10 11.92
N THR A 680 -29.03 1.44 10.77
CA THR A 680 -30.23 0.75 10.31
C THR A 680 -30.08 -0.75 10.12
N GLU A 681 -28.84 -1.25 9.95
CA GLU A 681 -28.60 -2.63 9.51
C GLU A 681 -27.99 -3.53 10.59
N VAL A 682 -27.54 -3.00 11.75
CA VAL A 682 -26.94 -3.83 12.81
C VAL A 682 -28.00 -4.37 13.79
N PRO A 683 -27.78 -5.56 14.42
CA PRO A 683 -28.79 -6.28 15.19
C PRO A 683 -28.87 -5.84 16.66
N GLY A 684 -28.59 -4.58 16.96
CA GLY A 684 -28.64 -4.05 18.33
C GLY A 684 -28.44 -2.53 18.38
N PRO A 685 -28.59 -1.91 19.56
CA PRO A 685 -28.50 -0.46 19.73
C PRO A 685 -27.09 0.08 19.57
N LEU A 686 -26.96 1.30 18.99
CA LEU A 686 -25.73 2.09 19.06
C LEU A 686 -25.73 2.89 20.36
N LEU A 687 -24.71 2.70 21.18
CA LEU A 687 -24.56 3.30 22.51
C LEU A 687 -23.31 4.17 22.53
N TYR A 688 -23.38 5.35 23.14
CA TYR A 688 -22.34 6.37 23.05
C TYR A 688 -21.65 6.64 24.38
N THR A 689 -22.27 6.25 25.52
CA THR A 689 -21.68 6.42 26.85
C THR A 689 -21.69 5.11 27.63
N SER A 690 -20.84 5.01 28.65
CA SER A 690 -20.78 3.82 29.53
C SER A 690 -22.08 3.61 30.31
N GLU A 691 -22.75 4.70 30.69
CA GLU A 691 -24.05 4.67 31.36
C GLU A 691 -25.13 4.03 30.48
N GLN A 692 -25.14 4.39 29.18
CA GLN A 692 -26.08 3.79 28.22
C GLN A 692 -25.81 2.29 28.06
N VAL A 693 -24.55 1.86 28.07
CA VAL A 693 -24.19 0.44 27.99
C VAL A 693 -24.68 -0.32 29.23
N VAL A 694 -24.46 0.23 30.43
CA VAL A 694 -24.91 -0.41 31.69
C VAL A 694 -26.44 -0.49 31.70
N GLN A 695 -27.12 0.59 31.34
CA GLN A 695 -28.59 0.60 31.30
C GLN A 695 -29.13 -0.42 30.28
N ALA A 696 -28.53 -0.52 29.11
CA ALA A 696 -28.93 -1.51 28.10
C ALA A 696 -28.74 -2.96 28.57
N ILE A 697 -27.76 -3.22 29.44
CA ILE A 697 -27.57 -4.56 30.04
C ILE A 697 -28.63 -4.85 31.11
N GLU A 698 -29.00 -3.84 31.90
CA GLU A 698 -30.08 -3.98 32.89
C GLU A 698 -31.43 -4.22 32.20
N ASP A 699 -31.66 -3.58 31.08
CA ASP A 699 -32.89 -3.69 30.27
C ASP A 699 -32.74 -4.72 29.10
N ILE A 700 -31.84 -5.71 29.25
CA ILE A 700 -31.42 -6.56 28.11
C ILE A 700 -32.56 -7.37 27.49
N ASP A 701 -33.56 -7.76 28.28
CA ASP A 701 -34.71 -8.52 27.77
C ASP A 701 -35.61 -7.61 26.90
N GLU A 702 -35.81 -6.34 27.28
CA GLU A 702 -36.55 -5.35 26.51
C GLU A 702 -35.83 -5.01 25.21
N ILE A 703 -34.53 -4.78 25.28
CA ILE A 703 -33.67 -4.55 24.10
C ILE A 703 -33.72 -5.73 23.12
N THR A 704 -33.68 -6.96 23.66
CA THR A 704 -33.73 -8.15 22.82
C THR A 704 -35.05 -8.24 22.05
N GLU A 705 -36.19 -7.93 22.68
CA GLU A 705 -37.49 -7.94 22.00
C GLU A 705 -37.62 -6.77 21.01
N GLU A 706 -37.12 -5.57 21.36
CA GLU A 706 -37.13 -4.39 20.47
C GLU A 706 -36.37 -4.65 19.16
N TYR A 707 -35.19 -5.29 19.26
CA TYR A 707 -34.32 -5.52 18.11
C TYR A 707 -34.56 -6.85 17.39
N LYS A 708 -35.50 -7.68 17.83
CA LYS A 708 -35.71 -9.05 17.34
C LYS A 708 -35.92 -9.15 15.82
N GLU A 709 -36.79 -8.33 15.25
CA GLU A 709 -37.06 -8.34 13.81
C GLU A 709 -35.81 -7.97 13.00
N ARG A 710 -35.08 -6.92 13.44
CA ARG A 710 -33.82 -6.50 12.81
C ARG A 710 -32.73 -7.57 12.96
N TYR A 711 -32.70 -8.25 14.10
CA TYR A 711 -31.76 -9.32 14.35
C TYR A 711 -32.04 -10.52 13.43
N ASP A 712 -33.30 -10.91 13.24
CA ASP A 712 -33.65 -11.99 12.34
C ASP A 712 -33.30 -11.65 10.88
N GLN A 713 -33.57 -10.44 10.41
CA GLN A 713 -33.13 -9.96 9.09
C GLN A 713 -31.60 -10.00 8.94
N PHE A 714 -30.88 -9.61 9.99
CA PHE A 714 -29.42 -9.65 10.02
C PHE A 714 -28.91 -11.08 9.95
N TYR A 715 -29.48 -11.97 10.75
CA TYR A 715 -29.14 -13.40 10.78
C TYR A 715 -29.36 -14.07 9.41
N ASP A 716 -30.52 -13.84 8.80
CA ASP A 716 -30.84 -14.41 7.48
C ASP A 716 -29.90 -13.91 6.37
N ARG A 717 -29.39 -12.70 6.51
CA ARG A 717 -28.47 -12.09 5.53
C ARG A 717 -27.01 -12.53 5.71
N PHE A 718 -26.53 -12.66 6.95
CA PHE A 718 -25.12 -12.82 7.24
C PHE A 718 -24.73 -14.20 7.81
N CYS A 719 -25.65 -14.95 8.35
CA CYS A 719 -25.41 -16.28 8.93
C CYS A 719 -26.01 -17.44 8.10
N CYS A 720 -26.51 -17.15 6.90
CA CYS A 720 -27.30 -18.10 6.10
C CYS A 720 -26.53 -19.31 5.58
N TYR A 721 -25.20 -19.32 5.59
CA TYR A 721 -24.39 -20.46 5.17
C TYR A 721 -23.79 -21.24 6.35
N ASP A 722 -23.82 -20.69 7.56
CA ASP A 722 -23.28 -21.35 8.74
C ASP A 722 -24.29 -22.42 9.23
N ASP A 723 -23.92 -23.70 9.16
CA ASP A 723 -24.76 -24.86 9.54
C ASP A 723 -24.03 -25.86 10.45
N GLY A 724 -22.76 -25.59 10.78
CA GLY A 724 -21.90 -26.47 11.59
C GLY A 724 -21.08 -27.50 10.78
N HIS A 725 -21.14 -27.46 9.45
CA HIS A 725 -20.45 -28.37 8.54
C HIS A 725 -19.48 -27.66 7.57
N ALA A 726 -19.19 -26.38 7.79
CA ALA A 726 -18.32 -25.62 6.90
C ALA A 726 -16.90 -26.22 6.82
N SER A 727 -16.37 -26.75 7.92
CA SER A 727 -15.05 -27.42 7.96
C SER A 727 -14.99 -28.63 7.05
N GLU A 728 -16.02 -29.45 7.08
CA GLU A 728 -16.18 -30.63 6.21
C GLU A 728 -16.23 -30.20 4.74
N HIS A 729 -17.18 -29.34 4.38
CA HIS A 729 -17.40 -28.93 2.99
C HIS A 729 -16.16 -28.25 2.40
N VAL A 730 -15.50 -27.37 3.16
CA VAL A 730 -14.28 -26.66 2.71
C VAL A 730 -13.10 -27.63 2.56
N ALA A 731 -12.92 -28.57 3.52
CA ALA A 731 -11.85 -29.55 3.46
C ALA A 731 -12.02 -30.46 2.24
N GLU A 732 -13.22 -31.03 2.04
CA GLU A 732 -13.51 -31.93 0.93
C GLU A 732 -13.35 -31.24 -0.43
N ALA A 733 -13.84 -29.99 -0.57
CA ALA A 733 -13.66 -29.20 -1.79
C ALA A 733 -12.17 -28.94 -2.09
N MET A 734 -11.36 -28.63 -1.06
CA MET A 734 -9.93 -28.43 -1.21
C MET A 734 -9.22 -29.74 -1.62
N LEU A 735 -9.52 -30.86 -0.95
CA LEU A 735 -8.86 -32.16 -1.20
C LEU A 735 -9.26 -32.76 -2.55
N ALA A 736 -10.46 -32.47 -3.06
CA ALA A 736 -10.92 -32.92 -4.38
C ALA A 736 -10.15 -32.24 -5.54
N LYS A 737 -9.49 -31.12 -5.32
CA LYS A 737 -8.72 -30.42 -6.35
C LYS A 737 -7.39 -31.13 -6.60
N LYS A 738 -7.30 -31.76 -7.77
CA LYS A 738 -6.10 -32.54 -8.20
C LYS A 738 -4.98 -31.65 -8.74
#